data_fa10445a61ee8de27d15540f41bda95d
#
_entry.id   fa10445a61ee8de27d15540f41bda95d
#
_cell.length_a   1.000
_cell.length_b   1.000
_cell.length_c   1.000
_cell.angle_alpha   90.00
_cell.angle_beta   90.00
_cell.angle_gamma   90.00
#
_symmetry.space_group_name_H-M   'P 1'
#
loop_
_entity.id
_entity.type
_entity.pdbx_description
1 polymer ?
#
loop_
_entity_poly.entity_id
_entity_poly.type
_entity_poly.pdbx_seq_one_letter_code
_entity_poly.pdbx_strand_id
1 'polypeptide(L)'
;MRSAASQPPDPGDTQFLAPDLDAERRRLARSLRRTGMVTALLLAVVGALAGLAVHHAGQAEERLWEARLNQARSARFSGRPGARALALEALREAARQRVTPELRNEAIAALALDDFREGAFTNILSGRDASFAVSADLDRLALAEPDGSVRLLPLFAGGEERRLASPGEPVHYLFFSPDTRWLVARHESGFTRAWSLADGRPGLALNDAGRGTTSRGTVRFLPDAPGRCWLSDQAGHRLRLLDLDTRREVASLTLDGMPGVLAPASDGRIAVAVGPEAQVWDPTAGRLEQRFRADATVSALDWNPAGTQLVLGTEAGQLEVVDLPAGIRRPLAGHRGLINGARFAPDGRQLFSTSWDGTTRFWDAGLARPLLVTRDGLALHYDPAGARLAFYRGNTGIGFWQAEPSEVFRTLAAPPDSEHHFTDLAPSLDGRFVAGVNRQDLMVWELAAQRRVAREPLAGAEGVAWSPDGSRLVTAAAEGLTRWDFTAGAAPAHARLVKVREVGRVPVDGRFHRVSDSLVAASAGDAAWLLQPWTTNAPRRVEHGTVTTFAHVTSDPPGRFVVASLWKGSGTWVRDLAGPADAWELEPLGGFARFSPDGRSLLTGNNRGYRLWDAATWRELARLDHQLSSDFPGLAQFAPDSRHAYLVHGHRRLARVAMPTLRREAVFEAPGEANLYALAHGASARALLAGTDDSRVFVWRLDRLDRALASLGFPAVEQPVPATRGRWSSRPLRWVLVAFAGAAALALHTLWRQRGLVRDYLHVESLMAERNRQLLRAREELLHGHKMQALGQITAGVAHDLRNLLSVISLSNGLLRRGVAADPELAEEAGAVEKAVERGRSLVLALLGYSRRTEETAGPTDAAAVVEDMLRLLGRKFFTGIRLDLSLPRDLPAVMVPAAPVEQVLLNLFVNASEAMNGCGSLTVAAAVGSLPAGGDWQSVLPAGPGAGICLRVSDSGPGIAPEALPRIFEPFFTTKARGTALGTGLGLSTVYAVAARHGLGLTVRSRPGVTEFALWLPTS
;
A
#
# COMPACT_ATOMS: atom_id res chain seq x y z
N MET A 1 59.20 83.02 64.65
CA MET A 1 59.37 84.45 64.42
C MET A 1 58.08 84.94 63.67
N ARG A 2 57.45 85.92 64.29
CA ARG A 2 56.51 86.92 63.73
C ARG A 2 55.33 86.41 62.86
N SER A 3 54.12 86.38 63.42
CA SER A 3 53.20 87.49 63.54
C SER A 3 52.62 88.01 62.25
N ALA A 4 51.40 87.84 62.11
CA ALA A 4 50.48 88.87 61.75
C ALA A 4 49.04 88.42 61.95
N ALA A 5 48.34 89.06 62.75
CA ALA A 5 46.94 89.09 63.04
C ALA A 5 46.23 89.71 61.83
N SER A 6 45.06 89.20 61.43
CA SER A 6 44.10 90.06 60.75
C SER A 6 42.63 89.59 61.16
N GLN A 7 41.88 90.59 61.38
CA GLN A 7 40.55 90.78 61.83
C GLN A 7 39.50 89.80 61.32
N PRO A 8 38.45 89.54 62.08
CA PRO A 8 37.27 88.76 61.67
C PRO A 8 36.44 89.55 60.70
N PRO A 9 35.92 88.87 59.63
CA PRO A 9 34.96 89.50 58.74
C PRO A 9 33.54 89.50 59.31
N ASP A 10 32.81 90.42 58.93
CA ASP A 10 31.50 90.90 59.19
C ASP A 10 30.42 89.77 59.08
N PRO A 11 29.43 89.71 59.97
CA PRO A 11 28.29 88.72 59.85
C PRO A 11 27.22 89.29 58.96
N GLY A 12 27.28 89.06 57.69
CA GLY A 12 26.18 89.47 56.78
C GLY A 12 26.49 89.00 55.35
N ASP A 13 26.12 87.71 55.05
CA ASP A 13 25.73 87.14 53.73
C ASP A 13 26.01 85.67 53.68
N THR A 14 25.19 84.90 54.47
CA THR A 14 24.94 83.48 54.19
C THR A 14 23.48 83.36 53.78
N GLN A 15 23.19 83.65 52.50
CA GLN A 15 22.02 83.18 51.84
C GLN A 15 22.24 81.72 51.66
N PHE A 16 21.71 80.90 52.57
CA PHE A 16 21.43 79.51 52.34
C PHE A 16 20.43 79.42 51.19
N LEU A 17 20.84 79.16 50.00
CA LEU A 17 20.06 78.65 48.89
C LEU A 17 19.39 77.33 49.38
N ALA A 18 18.16 77.42 49.84
CA ALA A 18 17.32 76.25 50.08
C ALA A 18 17.27 75.49 48.72
N PRO A 19 17.63 74.21 48.68
CA PRO A 19 17.47 73.46 47.47
C PRO A 19 16.05 73.57 46.98
N ASP A 20 15.85 73.88 45.70
CA ASP A 20 14.51 73.95 45.08
C ASP A 20 13.90 72.57 45.07
N LEU A 21 13.30 72.22 46.21
CA LEU A 21 12.57 70.92 46.46
C LEU A 21 11.51 70.69 45.43
N ASP A 22 10.98 71.73 44.83
CA ASP A 22 9.98 71.59 43.74
C ASP A 22 10.63 71.26 42.39
N ALA A 23 11.85 71.68 42.14
CA ALA A 23 12.58 71.25 40.97
C ALA A 23 13.06 69.79 41.07
N GLU A 24 13.46 69.34 42.30
CA GLU A 24 13.79 67.95 42.55
C GLU A 24 12.54 67.01 42.49
N ARG A 25 11.43 67.47 43.05
CA ARG A 25 10.15 66.76 42.93
C ARG A 25 9.71 66.63 41.49
N ARG A 26 9.85 67.65 40.67
CA ARG A 26 9.55 67.64 39.23
C ARG A 26 10.49 66.72 38.44
N ARG A 27 11.77 66.64 38.84
CA ARG A 27 12.75 65.70 38.26
C ARG A 27 12.41 64.25 38.60
N LEU A 28 12.12 63.99 39.89
CA LEU A 28 11.73 62.67 40.37
C LEU A 28 10.42 62.20 39.73
N ALA A 29 9.40 63.09 39.68
CA ALA A 29 8.13 62.77 39.02
C ALA A 29 8.30 62.47 37.50
N ARG A 30 9.17 63.17 36.81
CA ARG A 30 9.50 62.89 35.39
C ARG A 30 10.27 61.58 35.25
N SER A 31 11.20 61.29 36.15
CA SER A 31 11.93 60.02 36.19
C SER A 31 11.00 58.85 36.42
N LEU A 32 10.12 58.94 37.45
CA LEU A 32 9.13 57.91 37.78
C LEU A 32 8.14 57.68 36.62
N ARG A 33 7.66 58.73 35.95
CA ARG A 33 6.81 58.58 34.76
C ARG A 33 7.54 57.93 33.61
N ARG A 34 8.82 58.26 33.31
CA ARG A 34 9.64 57.63 32.29
C ARG A 34 9.88 56.12 32.62
N THR A 35 10.22 55.82 33.87
CA THR A 35 10.44 54.45 34.32
C THR A 35 9.12 53.66 34.23
N GLY A 36 7.99 54.24 34.67
CA GLY A 36 6.68 53.62 34.53
C GLY A 36 6.28 53.34 33.09
N MET A 37 6.55 54.30 32.14
CA MET A 37 6.29 54.10 30.74
C MET A 37 7.19 52.98 30.12
N VAL A 38 8.48 52.94 30.48
CA VAL A 38 9.41 51.91 29.98
C VAL A 38 8.98 50.54 30.51
N THR A 39 8.58 50.45 31.81
CA THR A 39 8.08 49.20 32.41
C THR A 39 6.77 48.74 31.73
N ALA A 40 5.84 49.64 31.48
CA ALA A 40 4.59 49.34 30.79
C ALA A 40 4.86 48.88 29.33
N LEU A 41 5.81 49.50 28.62
CA LEU A 41 6.21 49.10 27.27
C LEU A 41 6.87 47.72 27.28
N LEU A 42 7.76 47.43 28.22
CA LEU A 42 8.38 46.11 28.37
C LEU A 42 7.34 45.03 28.67
N LEU A 43 6.38 45.30 29.57
CA LEU A 43 5.28 44.36 29.86
C LEU A 43 4.40 44.13 28.62
N ALA A 44 4.13 45.18 27.83
CA ALA A 44 3.40 45.07 26.58
C ALA A 44 4.15 44.23 25.53
N VAL A 45 5.46 44.40 25.41
CA VAL A 45 6.31 43.62 24.51
C VAL A 45 6.39 42.17 24.95
N VAL A 46 6.57 41.89 26.24
CA VAL A 46 6.57 40.54 26.79
C VAL A 46 5.20 39.87 26.58
N GLY A 47 4.10 40.60 26.80
CA GLY A 47 2.76 40.13 26.52
C GLY A 47 2.54 39.82 25.04
N ALA A 48 3.00 40.67 24.15
CA ALA A 48 2.93 40.47 22.69
C ALA A 48 3.78 39.25 22.26
N LEU A 49 5.00 39.12 22.78
CA LEU A 49 5.86 37.97 22.49
C LEU A 49 5.28 36.66 23.06
N ALA A 50 4.70 36.69 24.25
CA ALA A 50 4.02 35.53 24.82
C ALA A 50 2.77 35.15 24.00
N GLY A 51 1.98 36.14 23.56
CA GLY A 51 0.84 35.94 22.65
C GLY A 51 1.27 35.34 21.30
N LEU A 52 2.37 35.86 20.73
CA LEU A 52 2.96 35.34 19.48
C LEU A 52 3.46 33.89 19.67
N ALA A 53 4.14 33.60 20.76
CA ALA A 53 4.62 32.24 21.06
C ALA A 53 3.46 31.25 21.25
N VAL A 54 2.39 31.64 21.95
CA VAL A 54 1.16 30.82 22.09
C VAL A 54 0.48 30.62 20.74
N HIS A 55 0.42 31.63 19.89
CA HIS A 55 -0.14 31.55 18.55
C HIS A 55 0.69 30.59 17.67
N HIS A 56 2.00 30.70 17.67
CA HIS A 56 2.88 29.81 16.92
C HIS A 56 2.85 28.36 17.45
N ALA A 57 2.78 28.18 18.77
CA ALA A 57 2.59 26.86 19.37
C ALA A 57 1.26 26.22 18.91
N GLY A 58 0.18 26.98 18.91
CA GLY A 58 -1.13 26.50 18.40
C GLY A 58 -1.10 26.15 16.92
N GLN A 59 -0.41 26.97 16.09
CA GLN A 59 -0.22 26.64 14.68
C GLN A 59 0.65 25.38 14.47
N ALA A 60 1.67 25.19 15.30
CA ALA A 60 2.52 24.01 15.23
C ALA A 60 1.74 22.73 15.62
N GLU A 61 0.91 22.80 16.67
CA GLU A 61 0.01 21.71 17.06
C GLU A 61 -0.99 21.38 15.97
N GLU A 62 -1.62 22.39 15.34
CA GLU A 62 -2.56 22.15 14.22
C GLU A 62 -1.86 21.49 13.01
N ARG A 63 -0.70 22.02 12.62
CA ARG A 63 0.10 21.42 11.52
C ARG A 63 0.53 19.99 11.84
N LEU A 64 0.88 19.68 13.08
CA LEU A 64 1.24 18.33 13.48
C LEU A 64 0.03 17.40 13.43
N TRP A 65 -1.13 17.87 13.88
CA TRP A 65 -2.38 17.11 13.78
C TRP A 65 -2.76 16.83 12.32
N GLU A 66 -2.72 17.85 11.45
CA GLU A 66 -2.95 17.68 10.01
C GLU A 66 -1.94 16.73 9.36
N ALA A 67 -0.66 16.84 9.73
CA ALA A 67 0.39 15.94 9.24
C ALA A 67 0.11 14.48 9.62
N ARG A 68 -0.35 14.23 10.87
CA ARG A 68 -0.72 12.89 11.32
C ARG A 68 -1.94 12.35 10.58
N LEU A 69 -2.96 13.18 10.35
CA LEU A 69 -4.13 12.78 9.55
C LEU A 69 -3.73 12.44 8.11
N ASN A 70 -2.89 13.27 7.49
CA ASN A 70 -2.39 13.02 6.14
C ASN A 70 -1.47 11.79 6.06
N GLN A 71 -0.66 11.54 7.09
CA GLN A 71 0.13 10.32 7.23
C GLN A 71 -0.77 9.08 7.27
N ALA A 72 -1.85 9.12 8.05
CA ALA A 72 -2.82 8.03 8.12
C ALA A 72 -3.48 7.76 6.77
N ARG A 73 -3.92 8.81 6.07
CA ARG A 73 -4.49 8.70 4.71
C ARG A 73 -3.50 8.12 3.72
N SER A 74 -2.28 8.64 3.71
CA SER A 74 -1.21 8.14 2.84
C SER A 74 -0.90 6.67 3.10
N ALA A 75 -0.82 6.27 4.38
CA ALA A 75 -0.62 4.88 4.76
C ALA A 75 -1.77 4.00 4.26
N ARG A 76 -3.02 4.39 4.50
CA ARG A 76 -4.23 3.64 4.08
C ARG A 76 -4.28 3.38 2.57
N PHE A 77 -3.87 4.33 1.75
CA PHE A 77 -3.86 4.20 0.29
C PHE A 77 -2.53 3.66 -0.28
N SER A 78 -1.55 3.36 0.56
CA SER A 78 -0.23 2.89 0.10
C SER A 78 -0.27 1.51 -0.53
N GLY A 79 -1.24 0.66 -0.17
CA GLY A 79 -1.33 -0.72 -0.60
C GLY A 79 -0.14 -1.59 -0.16
N ARG A 80 0.59 -1.20 0.90
CA ARG A 80 1.75 -1.95 1.42
C ARG A 80 1.37 -2.75 2.66
N PRO A 81 2.05 -3.87 2.93
CA PRO A 81 1.95 -4.55 4.21
C PRO A 81 2.23 -3.61 5.39
N GLY A 82 1.41 -3.66 6.44
CA GLY A 82 1.50 -2.77 7.60
C GLY A 82 0.80 -1.42 7.41
N ALA A 83 0.13 -1.19 6.29
CA ALA A 83 -0.56 0.06 5.98
C ALA A 83 -1.63 0.42 7.02
N ARG A 84 -2.44 -0.56 7.45
CA ARG A 84 -3.45 -0.38 8.49
C ARG A 84 -2.81 -0.03 9.83
N ALA A 85 -1.78 -0.76 10.24
CA ALA A 85 -1.10 -0.53 11.51
C ALA A 85 -0.51 0.88 11.58
N LEU A 86 0.19 1.33 10.52
CA LEU A 86 0.74 2.67 10.41
C LEU A 86 -0.34 3.76 10.42
N ALA A 87 -1.46 3.54 9.71
CA ALA A 87 -2.58 4.47 9.71
C ALA A 87 -3.19 4.60 11.11
N LEU A 88 -3.44 3.47 11.79
CA LEU A 88 -4.04 3.46 13.14
C LEU A 88 -3.11 4.06 14.20
N GLU A 89 -1.81 3.90 14.08
CA GLU A 89 -0.83 4.55 14.97
C GLU A 89 -0.86 6.07 14.81
N ALA A 90 -0.81 6.57 13.58
CA ALA A 90 -0.90 8.00 13.30
C ALA A 90 -2.23 8.59 13.79
N LEU A 91 -3.34 7.88 13.62
CA LEU A 91 -4.66 8.28 14.10
C LEU A 91 -4.76 8.29 15.64
N ARG A 92 -4.17 7.31 16.30
CA ARG A 92 -4.10 7.27 17.78
C ARG A 92 -3.32 8.46 18.33
N GLU A 93 -2.21 8.82 17.72
CA GLU A 93 -1.43 9.99 18.11
C GLU A 93 -2.18 11.30 17.87
N ALA A 94 -2.85 11.44 16.73
CA ALA A 94 -3.70 12.60 16.45
C ALA A 94 -4.88 12.70 17.42
N ALA A 95 -5.50 11.57 17.79
CA ALA A 95 -6.61 11.52 18.73
C ALA A 95 -6.22 11.96 20.15
N ARG A 96 -4.96 11.74 20.57
CA ARG A 96 -4.44 12.25 21.85
C ARG A 96 -4.45 13.78 21.94
N GLN A 97 -4.31 14.45 20.79
CA GLN A 97 -4.35 15.91 20.72
C GLN A 97 -5.80 16.39 20.61
N ARG A 98 -6.53 15.91 19.61
CA ARG A 98 -7.91 16.32 19.34
C ARG A 98 -8.66 15.24 18.57
N VAL A 99 -9.81 14.84 19.06
CA VAL A 99 -10.74 13.96 18.36
C VAL A 99 -11.70 14.80 17.53
N THR A 100 -11.77 14.54 16.23
CA THR A 100 -12.73 15.19 15.31
C THR A 100 -13.55 14.11 14.59
N PRO A 101 -14.73 14.46 14.05
CA PRO A 101 -15.49 13.56 13.20
C PRO A 101 -14.68 13.04 12.00
N GLU A 102 -13.88 13.90 11.39
CA GLU A 102 -13.02 13.55 10.27
C GLU A 102 -11.97 12.49 10.66
N LEU A 103 -11.30 12.69 11.79
CA LEU A 103 -10.30 11.76 12.30
C LEU A 103 -10.94 10.39 12.64
N ARG A 104 -12.16 10.41 13.25
CA ARG A 104 -12.91 9.18 13.52
C ARG A 104 -13.32 8.45 12.22
N ASN A 105 -13.77 9.18 11.22
CA ASN A 105 -14.13 8.59 9.93
C ASN A 105 -12.93 7.93 9.24
N GLU A 106 -11.76 8.53 9.31
CA GLU A 106 -10.53 7.94 8.82
C GLU A 106 -10.15 6.67 9.60
N ALA A 107 -10.39 6.65 10.92
CA ALA A 107 -10.19 5.45 11.75
C ALA A 107 -11.15 4.32 11.35
N ILE A 108 -12.43 4.64 11.10
CA ILE A 108 -13.42 3.66 10.59
C ILE A 108 -12.95 3.06 9.26
N ALA A 109 -12.48 3.90 8.34
CA ALA A 109 -12.00 3.47 7.04
C ALA A 109 -10.71 2.62 7.14
N ALA A 110 -9.78 2.99 8.02
CA ALA A 110 -8.55 2.23 8.24
C ALA A 110 -8.82 0.86 8.89
N LEU A 111 -9.73 0.80 9.86
CA LEU A 111 -10.14 -0.45 10.52
C LEU A 111 -10.84 -1.43 9.58
N ALA A 112 -11.41 -0.95 8.48
CA ALA A 112 -12.08 -1.78 7.47
C ALA A 112 -11.11 -2.50 6.53
N LEU A 113 -9.82 -2.18 6.53
CA LEU A 113 -8.83 -2.80 5.66
C LEU A 113 -8.37 -4.16 6.19
N ASP A 114 -8.22 -5.13 5.30
CA ASP A 114 -7.37 -6.30 5.53
C ASP A 114 -5.90 -5.87 5.36
N ASP A 115 -5.01 -6.44 6.16
CA ASP A 115 -3.59 -6.07 6.15
C ASP A 115 -2.68 -7.28 6.39
N PHE A 116 -1.40 -7.09 6.14
CA PHE A 116 -0.33 -8.02 6.47
C PHE A 116 0.74 -7.29 7.28
N ARG A 117 1.12 -7.85 8.41
CA ARG A 117 2.22 -7.34 9.23
C ARG A 117 3.49 -8.11 8.92
N GLU A 118 4.58 -7.40 8.69
CA GLU A 118 5.90 -8.02 8.56
C GLU A 118 6.31 -8.66 9.90
N GLY A 119 6.61 -9.96 9.85
CA GLY A 119 7.10 -10.73 10.97
C GLY A 119 8.64 -10.81 10.98
N ALA A 120 9.19 -11.93 11.45
CA ALA A 120 10.63 -12.13 11.46
C ALA A 120 11.18 -12.22 10.02
N PHE A 121 12.39 -11.67 9.84
CA PHE A 121 13.14 -11.72 8.59
C PHE A 121 14.59 -12.16 8.87
N THR A 122 15.15 -13.01 8.01
CA THR A 122 16.51 -13.51 8.15
C THR A 122 17.30 -13.34 6.86
N ASN A 123 18.55 -12.87 6.98
CA ASN A 123 19.47 -12.59 5.86
C ASN A 123 20.30 -13.83 5.46
N ILE A 124 19.68 -14.98 5.32
CA ILE A 124 20.36 -16.25 5.06
C ILE A 124 20.88 -16.38 3.61
N LEU A 125 20.28 -15.68 2.66
CA LEU A 125 20.56 -15.84 1.22
C LEU A 125 21.67 -14.93 0.69
N SER A 126 22.50 -14.34 1.54
CA SER A 126 23.46 -13.28 1.19
C SER A 126 24.22 -13.54 -0.12
N GLY A 127 23.74 -12.94 -1.22
CA GLY A 127 24.52 -12.77 -2.47
C GLY A 127 24.63 -13.98 -3.39
N ARG A 128 23.93 -15.09 -3.15
CA ARG A 128 24.03 -16.31 -3.97
C ARG A 128 22.76 -16.55 -4.77
N ASP A 129 22.88 -16.85 -6.03
CA ASP A 129 21.81 -17.42 -6.88
C ASP A 129 21.62 -18.90 -6.55
N ALA A 130 21.33 -19.20 -5.28
CA ALA A 130 21.13 -20.57 -4.81
C ALA A 130 19.66 -20.96 -4.89
N SER A 131 19.38 -22.16 -5.36
CA SER A 131 18.05 -22.73 -5.27
C SER A 131 17.68 -23.00 -3.82
N PHE A 132 16.48 -22.61 -3.40
CA PHE A 132 16.01 -22.81 -2.03
C PHE A 132 14.54 -23.23 -1.99
N ALA A 133 14.13 -23.81 -0.87
CA ALA A 133 12.73 -24.06 -0.55
C ALA A 133 12.47 -23.80 0.93
N VAL A 134 11.28 -23.33 1.25
CA VAL A 134 10.79 -23.15 2.61
C VAL A 134 9.81 -24.28 2.93
N SER A 135 9.89 -24.86 4.12
CA SER A 135 8.94 -25.89 4.55
C SER A 135 7.52 -25.31 4.74
N ALA A 136 6.50 -26.16 4.63
CA ALA A 136 5.10 -25.75 4.73
C ALA A 136 4.77 -25.08 6.07
N ASP A 137 5.40 -25.54 7.18
CA ASP A 137 5.26 -24.97 8.53
C ASP A 137 6.04 -23.66 8.74
N LEU A 138 6.83 -23.23 7.75
CA LEU A 138 7.72 -22.07 7.77
C LEU A 138 8.84 -22.13 8.81
N ASP A 139 9.21 -23.32 9.28
CA ASP A 139 10.23 -23.49 10.31
C ASP A 139 11.61 -23.87 9.75
N ARG A 140 11.67 -24.39 8.51
CA ARG A 140 12.90 -24.89 7.88
C ARG A 140 13.13 -24.26 6.51
N LEU A 141 14.42 -24.05 6.20
CA LEU A 141 14.91 -23.65 4.89
C LEU A 141 15.83 -24.77 4.34
N ALA A 142 15.56 -25.24 3.15
CA ALA A 142 16.48 -26.05 2.38
C ALA A 142 17.23 -25.13 1.38
N LEU A 143 18.54 -25.15 1.40
CA LEU A 143 19.42 -24.35 0.56
C LEU A 143 20.34 -25.28 -0.25
N ALA A 144 20.33 -25.16 -1.56
CA ALA A 144 21.22 -25.90 -2.43
C ALA A 144 22.63 -25.29 -2.40
N GLU A 145 23.62 -26.13 -2.26
CA GLU A 145 25.02 -25.71 -2.34
C GLU A 145 25.59 -26.00 -3.75
N PRO A 146 26.65 -25.31 -4.18
CA PRO A 146 27.28 -25.52 -5.50
C PRO A 146 27.79 -26.94 -5.74
N ASP A 147 28.12 -27.68 -4.69
CA ASP A 147 28.53 -29.08 -4.76
C ASP A 147 27.37 -30.07 -4.89
N GLY A 148 26.13 -29.53 -5.04
CA GLY A 148 24.91 -30.31 -5.15
C GLY A 148 24.37 -30.85 -3.82
N SER A 149 25.05 -30.64 -2.71
CA SER A 149 24.49 -30.94 -1.39
C SER A 149 23.40 -29.97 -1.00
N VAL A 150 22.53 -30.34 -0.05
CA VAL A 150 21.47 -29.48 0.45
C VAL A 150 21.65 -29.23 1.94
N ARG A 151 21.72 -27.97 2.34
CA ARG A 151 21.73 -27.57 3.74
C ARG A 151 20.30 -27.35 4.21
N LEU A 152 19.95 -27.96 5.33
CA LEU A 152 18.71 -27.71 6.05
C LEU A 152 19.00 -26.78 7.22
N LEU A 153 18.37 -25.63 7.24
CA LEU A 153 18.58 -24.59 8.25
C LEU A 153 17.28 -24.35 9.00
N PRO A 154 17.31 -24.11 10.31
CA PRO A 154 16.16 -23.52 10.99
C PRO A 154 15.94 -22.11 10.50
N LEU A 155 14.68 -21.72 10.23
CA LEU A 155 14.40 -20.42 9.61
C LEU A 155 14.31 -19.31 10.65
N PHE A 156 13.62 -19.53 11.80
CA PHE A 156 13.39 -18.50 12.81
C PHE A 156 13.61 -18.96 14.26
N ALA A 157 13.71 -20.26 14.50
CA ALA A 157 13.95 -20.82 15.82
C ALA A 157 15.33 -21.46 15.88
N GLY A 158 15.93 -21.56 17.07
CA GLY A 158 17.17 -22.32 17.27
C GLY A 158 16.95 -23.78 16.91
N GLY A 159 17.86 -24.36 16.13
CA GLY A 159 17.83 -25.76 15.73
C GLY A 159 19.18 -26.15 15.11
N GLU A 160 19.41 -27.44 14.92
CA GLU A 160 20.64 -27.93 14.32
C GLU A 160 20.59 -27.81 12.79
N GLU A 161 21.67 -27.29 12.23
CA GLU A 161 21.92 -27.35 10.80
C GLU A 161 22.20 -28.79 10.38
N ARG A 162 21.61 -29.20 9.28
CA ARG A 162 21.79 -30.55 8.73
C ARG A 162 22.19 -30.49 7.27
N ARG A 163 23.15 -31.27 6.85
CA ARG A 163 23.58 -31.38 5.46
C ARG A 163 23.15 -32.73 4.87
N LEU A 164 22.46 -32.64 3.74
CA LEU A 164 22.03 -33.81 2.96
C LEU A 164 22.98 -34.01 1.78
N ALA A 165 23.62 -35.17 1.71
CA ALA A 165 24.57 -35.47 0.64
C ALA A 165 23.86 -35.74 -0.68
N SER A 166 24.44 -35.26 -1.78
CA SER A 166 23.98 -35.45 -3.16
C SER A 166 25.12 -35.96 -4.06
N PRO A 167 24.83 -36.45 -5.26
CA PRO A 167 25.85 -37.06 -6.14
C PRO A 167 26.82 -36.06 -6.81
N GLY A 168 26.90 -34.82 -6.35
CA GLY A 168 27.88 -33.84 -6.86
C GLY A 168 27.43 -33.00 -8.04
N GLU A 169 26.13 -33.06 -8.41
CA GLU A 169 25.55 -32.25 -9.44
C GLU A 169 24.76 -31.07 -8.84
N PRO A 170 24.77 -29.85 -9.43
CA PRO A 170 24.01 -28.73 -8.95
C PRO A 170 22.52 -29.02 -8.85
N VAL A 171 21.91 -28.61 -7.74
CA VAL A 171 20.47 -28.71 -7.53
C VAL A 171 19.78 -27.51 -8.19
N HIS A 172 18.81 -27.79 -9.07
CA HIS A 172 18.06 -26.75 -9.76
C HIS A 172 16.81 -26.33 -9.00
N TYR A 173 16.07 -27.31 -8.42
CA TYR A 173 14.87 -27.06 -7.63
C TYR A 173 14.79 -27.93 -6.39
N LEU A 174 14.18 -27.38 -5.34
CA LEU A 174 13.90 -28.03 -4.08
C LEU A 174 12.40 -27.96 -3.77
N PHE A 175 11.84 -29.05 -3.19
CA PHE A 175 10.43 -29.13 -2.84
C PHE A 175 10.28 -29.88 -1.52
N PHE A 176 9.62 -29.24 -0.54
CA PHE A 176 9.18 -29.93 0.68
C PHE A 176 7.82 -30.60 0.47
N SER A 177 7.60 -31.73 1.13
CA SER A 177 6.26 -32.28 1.29
C SER A 177 5.41 -31.39 2.22
N PRO A 178 4.07 -31.37 2.08
CA PRO A 178 3.19 -30.59 2.94
C PRO A 178 3.33 -30.90 4.43
N ASP A 179 3.66 -32.12 4.81
CA ASP A 179 3.91 -32.58 6.17
C ASP A 179 5.37 -32.46 6.62
N THR A 180 6.21 -31.85 5.81
CA THR A 180 7.65 -31.63 6.05
C THR A 180 8.46 -32.92 6.32
N ARG A 181 7.91 -34.11 6.01
CA ARG A 181 8.66 -35.40 6.17
C ARG A 181 9.64 -35.69 5.04
N TRP A 182 9.36 -35.13 3.84
CA TRP A 182 10.18 -35.38 2.66
C TRP A 182 10.72 -34.08 2.09
N LEU A 183 11.95 -34.14 1.54
CA LEU A 183 12.53 -33.14 0.68
C LEU A 183 12.89 -33.76 -0.65
N VAL A 184 12.47 -33.16 -1.75
CA VAL A 184 12.81 -33.60 -3.11
C VAL A 184 13.68 -32.55 -3.76
N ALA A 185 14.84 -32.98 -4.27
CA ALA A 185 15.69 -32.16 -5.11
C ALA A 185 15.67 -32.64 -6.56
N ARG A 186 15.60 -31.68 -7.48
CA ARG A 186 15.79 -31.93 -8.89
C ARG A 186 17.08 -31.25 -9.36
N HIS A 187 17.94 -32.02 -9.98
CA HIS A 187 19.24 -31.58 -10.48
C HIS A 187 19.14 -31.09 -11.92
N GLU A 188 20.13 -30.38 -12.37
CA GLU A 188 20.20 -29.83 -13.73
C GLU A 188 20.21 -30.90 -14.82
N SER A 189 20.79 -32.06 -14.54
CA SER A 189 20.80 -33.25 -15.41
C SER A 189 19.42 -33.93 -15.58
N GLY A 190 18.40 -33.53 -14.77
CA GLY A 190 17.12 -34.23 -14.66
C GLY A 190 17.09 -35.31 -13.58
N PHE A 191 18.23 -35.58 -12.89
CA PHE A 191 18.24 -36.47 -11.77
C PHE A 191 17.37 -35.95 -10.63
N THR A 192 16.52 -36.79 -10.07
CA THR A 192 15.61 -36.44 -8.98
C THR A 192 15.94 -37.28 -7.76
N ARG A 193 16.13 -36.63 -6.61
CA ARG A 193 16.43 -37.31 -5.33
C ARG A 193 15.47 -36.84 -4.25
N ALA A 194 14.98 -37.80 -3.46
CA ALA A 194 14.21 -37.56 -2.27
C ALA A 194 14.98 -37.94 -1.01
N TRP A 195 14.82 -37.19 0.10
CA TRP A 195 15.33 -37.55 1.42
C TRP A 195 14.17 -37.57 2.42
N SER A 196 14.20 -38.57 3.29
CA SER A 196 13.40 -38.55 4.50
C SER A 196 14.06 -37.59 5.50
N LEU A 197 13.31 -36.60 5.97
CA LEU A 197 13.81 -35.58 6.90
C LEU A 197 13.82 -36.05 8.36
N ALA A 198 13.18 -37.20 8.66
CA ALA A 198 13.20 -37.81 9.98
C ALA A 198 14.60 -38.35 10.34
N ASP A 199 15.24 -39.06 9.40
CA ASP A 199 16.53 -39.70 9.59
C ASP A 199 17.62 -39.23 8.62
N GLY A 200 17.28 -38.40 7.62
CA GLY A 200 18.20 -37.90 6.58
C GLY A 200 18.66 -38.96 5.58
N ARG A 201 18.02 -40.12 5.61
CA ARG A 201 18.39 -41.18 4.67
C ARG A 201 17.88 -40.83 3.27
N PRO A 202 18.70 -41.14 2.24
CA PRO A 202 18.26 -41.03 0.87
C PRO A 202 17.10 -42.01 0.61
N GLY A 203 16.00 -41.47 0.11
CA GLY A 203 14.83 -42.25 -0.32
C GLY A 203 14.96 -42.69 -1.78
N LEU A 204 14.02 -42.22 -2.60
CA LEU A 204 13.93 -42.49 -4.02
C LEU A 204 15.01 -41.70 -4.78
N ALA A 205 15.67 -42.37 -5.74
CA ALA A 205 16.56 -41.73 -6.72
C ALA A 205 16.10 -42.14 -8.13
N LEU A 206 15.82 -41.20 -8.99
CA LEU A 206 15.39 -41.41 -10.35
C LEU A 206 16.30 -40.67 -11.32
N ASN A 207 16.65 -41.30 -12.40
CA ASN A 207 17.42 -40.68 -13.49
C ASN A 207 16.47 -40.50 -14.70
N ASP A 208 15.83 -39.33 -14.80
CA ASP A 208 15.02 -39.00 -15.93
C ASP A 208 15.91 -38.37 -17.02
N ALA A 209 16.02 -38.97 -18.17
CA ALA A 209 16.93 -38.57 -19.25
C ALA A 209 16.55 -37.29 -19.99
N GLY A 210 15.88 -36.39 -19.37
CA GLY A 210 15.40 -35.10 -19.91
C GLY A 210 16.28 -33.93 -19.49
N ARG A 211 17.30 -33.57 -20.32
CA ARG A 211 18.07 -32.34 -20.12
C ARG A 211 17.20 -31.10 -20.35
N GLY A 212 17.24 -30.16 -19.42
CA GLY A 212 16.87 -28.78 -19.70
C GLY A 212 15.41 -28.41 -19.44
N THR A 213 14.97 -28.43 -18.19
CA THR A 213 13.64 -27.94 -17.83
C THR A 213 13.70 -26.62 -17.10
N THR A 214 13.22 -25.57 -17.72
CA THR A 214 13.14 -24.22 -17.14
C THR A 214 11.90 -23.99 -16.26
N SER A 215 10.99 -24.98 -16.14
CA SER A 215 9.73 -24.77 -15.42
C SER A 215 9.81 -25.19 -13.95
N ARG A 216 9.46 -24.27 -13.06
CA ARG A 216 9.39 -24.45 -11.58
C ARG A 216 8.33 -25.46 -11.13
N GLY A 217 7.56 -26.02 -12.03
CA GLY A 217 6.39 -26.84 -11.69
C GLY A 217 6.58 -28.35 -11.80
N THR A 218 7.80 -28.86 -11.84
CA THR A 218 8.10 -30.24 -12.18
C THR A 218 7.82 -31.27 -11.10
N VAL A 219 7.70 -30.88 -9.82
CA VAL A 219 7.33 -31.72 -8.71
C VAL A 219 6.20 -31.07 -7.91
N ARG A 220 5.15 -31.82 -7.64
CA ARG A 220 4.05 -31.36 -6.77
C ARG A 220 3.56 -32.50 -5.88
N PHE A 221 3.56 -32.25 -4.58
CA PHE A 221 2.99 -33.18 -3.61
C PHE A 221 1.46 -33.12 -3.64
N LEU A 222 0.82 -34.24 -3.32
CA LEU A 222 -0.62 -34.30 -3.13
C LEU A 222 -0.97 -33.65 -1.78
N PRO A 223 -2.01 -32.81 -1.71
CA PRO A 223 -2.44 -32.21 -0.45
C PRO A 223 -2.84 -33.26 0.61
N ASP A 224 -3.64 -34.27 0.20
CA ASP A 224 -4.21 -35.26 1.09
C ASP A 224 -3.35 -36.52 1.26
N ALA A 225 -2.28 -36.64 0.48
CA ALA A 225 -1.32 -37.74 0.56
C ALA A 225 0.11 -37.22 0.48
N PRO A 226 0.63 -36.59 1.55
CA PRO A 226 1.89 -35.85 1.54
C PRO A 226 3.13 -36.72 1.29
N GLY A 227 3.04 -38.06 1.39
CA GLY A 227 4.09 -38.96 0.95
C GLY A 227 4.10 -39.25 -0.54
N ARG A 228 3.14 -38.70 -1.31
CA ARG A 228 3.02 -38.87 -2.77
C ARG A 228 3.24 -37.57 -3.50
N CYS A 229 3.94 -37.69 -4.64
CA CYS A 229 4.17 -36.52 -5.49
C CYS A 229 4.06 -36.85 -6.99
N TRP A 230 3.52 -35.91 -7.74
CA TRP A 230 3.59 -35.91 -9.18
C TRP A 230 4.94 -35.39 -9.65
N LEU A 231 5.56 -36.12 -10.57
CA LEU A 231 6.79 -35.75 -11.25
C LEU A 231 6.51 -35.64 -12.75
N SER A 232 6.90 -34.53 -13.37
CA SER A 232 6.84 -34.39 -14.81
C SER A 232 8.06 -35.00 -15.49
N ASP A 233 7.80 -35.96 -16.39
CA ASP A 233 8.76 -36.46 -17.37
C ASP A 233 8.52 -35.71 -18.69
N GLN A 234 9.39 -34.78 -18.98
CA GLN A 234 9.22 -33.91 -20.17
C GLN A 234 9.57 -34.63 -21.47
N ALA A 235 10.56 -35.52 -21.42
CA ALA A 235 10.97 -36.29 -22.61
C ALA A 235 9.88 -37.27 -23.06
N GLY A 236 9.13 -37.82 -22.12
CA GLY A 236 8.06 -38.78 -22.40
C GLY A 236 6.67 -38.18 -22.46
N HIS A 237 6.52 -36.86 -22.36
CA HIS A 237 5.20 -36.17 -22.22
C HIS A 237 4.31 -36.85 -21.15
N ARG A 238 4.91 -37.23 -20.02
CA ARG A 238 4.24 -38.02 -18.98
C ARG A 238 4.30 -37.34 -17.64
N LEU A 239 3.26 -37.58 -16.85
CA LEU A 239 3.29 -37.38 -15.41
C LEU A 239 3.39 -38.74 -14.72
N ARG A 240 4.22 -38.80 -13.68
CA ARG A 240 4.41 -40.01 -12.88
C ARG A 240 4.03 -39.70 -11.43
N LEU A 241 3.12 -40.47 -10.87
CA LEU A 241 2.77 -40.39 -9.45
C LEU A 241 3.68 -41.33 -8.67
N LEU A 242 4.50 -40.78 -7.83
CA LEU A 242 5.46 -41.50 -7.00
C LEU A 242 4.97 -41.55 -5.56
N ASP A 243 5.08 -42.70 -4.95
CA ASP A 243 4.90 -42.88 -3.52
C ASP A 243 6.28 -43.03 -2.89
N LEU A 244 6.68 -42.03 -2.10
CA LEU A 244 8.01 -41.92 -1.51
C LEU A 244 8.21 -42.90 -0.33
N ASP A 245 7.11 -43.22 0.37
CA ASP A 245 7.15 -44.19 1.49
C ASP A 245 7.39 -45.61 0.96
N THR A 246 6.70 -46.01 -0.10
CA THR A 246 6.86 -47.33 -0.73
C THR A 246 7.93 -47.36 -1.83
N ARG A 247 8.45 -46.23 -2.24
CA ARG A 247 9.46 -46.02 -3.31
C ARG A 247 9.01 -46.58 -4.67
N ARG A 248 7.70 -46.48 -4.98
CA ARG A 248 7.12 -47.03 -6.21
C ARG A 248 6.40 -45.97 -7.00
N GLU A 249 6.35 -46.16 -8.31
CA GLU A 249 5.39 -45.47 -9.18
C GLU A 249 4.01 -46.10 -8.97
N VAL A 250 3.02 -45.22 -8.63
CA VAL A 250 1.65 -45.63 -8.32
C VAL A 250 0.75 -45.50 -9.54
N ALA A 251 1.00 -44.44 -10.32
CA ALA A 251 0.23 -44.14 -11.53
C ALA A 251 1.05 -43.32 -12.51
N SER A 252 0.65 -43.34 -13.76
CA SER A 252 1.19 -42.44 -14.77
C SER A 252 0.11 -41.94 -15.72
N LEU A 253 0.31 -40.72 -16.22
CA LEU A 253 -0.60 -40.05 -17.14
C LEU A 253 0.19 -39.57 -18.35
N THR A 254 -0.21 -39.98 -19.56
CA THR A 254 0.39 -39.50 -20.81
C THR A 254 -0.39 -38.29 -21.32
N LEU A 255 0.33 -37.26 -21.70
CA LEU A 255 -0.22 -35.99 -22.16
C LEU A 255 0.00 -35.85 -23.69
N ASP A 256 -0.78 -34.97 -24.31
CA ASP A 256 -0.68 -34.63 -25.72
C ASP A 256 0.43 -33.61 -26.02
N GLY A 257 1.21 -33.18 -24.98
CA GLY A 257 2.33 -32.26 -25.13
C GLY A 257 3.22 -32.22 -23.90
N MET A 258 4.22 -31.35 -23.92
CA MET A 258 5.20 -31.23 -22.84
C MET A 258 4.55 -30.66 -21.56
N PRO A 259 4.61 -31.37 -20.43
CA PRO A 259 4.04 -30.89 -19.18
C PRO A 259 4.85 -29.71 -18.61
N GLY A 260 4.14 -28.63 -18.33
CA GLY A 260 4.66 -27.45 -17.62
C GLY A 260 4.35 -27.49 -16.13
N VAL A 261 3.67 -26.44 -15.62
CA VAL A 261 3.28 -26.33 -14.22
C VAL A 261 2.18 -27.32 -13.86
N LEU A 262 2.25 -27.87 -12.66
CA LEU A 262 1.32 -28.87 -12.12
C LEU A 262 0.61 -28.31 -10.89
N ALA A 263 -0.66 -28.63 -10.72
CA ALA A 263 -1.44 -28.34 -9.52
C ALA A 263 -2.37 -29.52 -9.19
N PRO A 264 -2.04 -30.38 -8.22
CA PRO A 264 -2.94 -31.41 -7.74
C PRO A 264 -4.03 -30.79 -6.84
N ALA A 265 -5.28 -31.24 -7.00
CA ALA A 265 -6.40 -30.87 -6.16
C ALA A 265 -6.58 -31.86 -5.00
N SER A 266 -7.28 -31.45 -3.94
CA SER A 266 -7.60 -32.29 -2.79
C SER A 266 -8.59 -33.42 -3.11
N ASP A 267 -9.37 -33.31 -4.17
CA ASP A 267 -10.31 -34.33 -4.64
C ASP A 267 -9.66 -35.39 -5.55
N GLY A 268 -8.34 -35.34 -5.74
CA GLY A 268 -7.57 -36.26 -6.56
C GLY A 268 -7.37 -35.87 -8.03
N ARG A 269 -8.04 -34.82 -8.50
CA ARG A 269 -7.81 -34.28 -9.86
C ARG A 269 -6.45 -33.58 -9.94
N ILE A 270 -5.97 -33.41 -11.15
CA ILE A 270 -4.74 -32.65 -11.40
C ILE A 270 -4.94 -31.66 -12.56
N ALA A 271 -4.54 -30.43 -12.36
CA ALA A 271 -4.38 -29.45 -13.41
C ALA A 271 -2.93 -29.43 -13.92
N VAL A 272 -2.78 -29.43 -15.23
CA VAL A 272 -1.48 -29.48 -15.92
C VAL A 272 -1.44 -28.41 -16.98
N ALA A 273 -0.38 -27.60 -17.00
CA ALA A 273 -0.12 -26.71 -18.12
C ALA A 273 0.56 -27.48 -19.27
N VAL A 274 0.02 -27.36 -20.48
CA VAL A 274 0.61 -27.86 -21.73
C VAL A 274 0.68 -26.67 -22.71
N GLY A 275 1.81 -25.96 -22.70
CA GLY A 275 1.93 -24.70 -23.42
C GLY A 275 0.89 -23.66 -22.95
N PRO A 276 0.05 -23.13 -23.87
CA PRO A 276 -1.00 -22.17 -23.51
C PRO A 276 -2.26 -22.81 -22.95
N GLU A 277 -2.30 -24.11 -22.76
CA GLU A 277 -3.48 -24.81 -22.26
C GLU A 277 -3.31 -25.26 -20.80
N ALA A 278 -4.32 -25.03 -19.97
CA ALA A 278 -4.48 -25.68 -18.68
C ALA A 278 -5.48 -26.85 -18.86
N GLN A 279 -5.01 -28.05 -18.62
CA GLN A 279 -5.78 -29.29 -18.73
C GLN A 279 -6.11 -29.84 -17.34
N VAL A 280 -7.36 -30.15 -17.10
CA VAL A 280 -7.84 -30.79 -15.86
C VAL A 280 -8.09 -32.26 -16.14
N TRP A 281 -7.40 -33.12 -15.40
CA TRP A 281 -7.45 -34.55 -15.56
C TRP A 281 -7.95 -35.26 -14.30
N ASP A 282 -8.74 -36.31 -14.49
CA ASP A 282 -8.93 -37.37 -13.51
C ASP A 282 -7.84 -38.45 -13.75
N PRO A 283 -6.81 -38.51 -12.91
CA PRO A 283 -5.71 -39.42 -13.15
C PRO A 283 -6.07 -40.89 -12.82
N THR A 284 -7.15 -41.13 -12.05
CA THR A 284 -7.60 -42.46 -11.71
C THR A 284 -8.34 -43.09 -12.88
N ALA A 285 -9.12 -42.30 -13.60
CA ALA A 285 -9.79 -42.71 -14.81
C ALA A 285 -8.94 -42.56 -16.08
N GLY A 286 -7.80 -41.90 -15.98
CA GLY A 286 -6.95 -41.52 -17.13
C GLY A 286 -7.65 -40.58 -18.12
N ARG A 287 -8.64 -39.80 -17.63
CA ARG A 287 -9.53 -39.01 -18.47
C ARG A 287 -9.27 -37.53 -18.33
N LEU A 288 -9.18 -36.85 -19.46
CA LEU A 288 -9.23 -35.41 -19.54
C LEU A 288 -10.67 -34.93 -19.31
N GLU A 289 -10.86 -34.06 -18.32
CA GLU A 289 -12.19 -33.53 -17.97
C GLU A 289 -12.45 -32.18 -18.63
N GLN A 290 -11.48 -31.28 -18.58
CA GLN A 290 -11.66 -29.91 -19.08
C GLN A 290 -10.34 -29.36 -19.66
N ARG A 291 -10.45 -28.43 -20.61
CA ARG A 291 -9.34 -27.65 -21.18
C ARG A 291 -9.66 -26.17 -21.14
N PHE A 292 -8.69 -25.39 -20.72
CA PHE A 292 -8.77 -23.91 -20.70
C PHE A 292 -7.60 -23.36 -21.48
N ARG A 293 -7.87 -22.72 -22.60
CA ARG A 293 -6.83 -22.10 -23.42
C ARG A 293 -6.62 -20.66 -23.00
N ALA A 294 -5.39 -20.29 -22.73
CA ALA A 294 -4.92 -18.92 -22.50
C ALA A 294 -4.30 -18.33 -23.77
N ASP A 295 -4.05 -17.02 -23.76
CA ASP A 295 -3.43 -16.33 -24.92
C ASP A 295 -1.90 -16.50 -24.93
N ALA A 296 -1.29 -17.01 -23.87
CA ALA A 296 0.13 -17.26 -23.76
C ALA A 296 0.40 -18.52 -22.90
N THR A 297 1.64 -18.99 -22.91
CA THR A 297 2.09 -20.14 -22.11
C THR A 297 1.69 -19.98 -20.64
N VAL A 298 1.07 -21.01 -20.07
CA VAL A 298 0.65 -21.06 -18.68
C VAL A 298 1.88 -21.30 -17.78
N SER A 299 2.16 -20.37 -16.89
CA SER A 299 3.33 -20.37 -16.01
C SER A 299 3.00 -20.59 -14.55
N ALA A 300 1.73 -20.46 -14.14
CA ALA A 300 1.27 -20.69 -12.78
C ALA A 300 -0.11 -21.34 -12.75
N LEU A 301 -0.29 -22.32 -11.88
CA LEU A 301 -1.56 -23.00 -11.62
C LEU A 301 -1.68 -23.28 -10.12
N ASP A 302 -2.88 -23.11 -9.56
CA ASP A 302 -3.22 -23.57 -8.22
C ASP A 302 -4.73 -23.75 -8.05
N TRP A 303 -5.14 -24.65 -7.15
CA TRP A 303 -6.53 -24.90 -6.82
C TRP A 303 -6.94 -24.16 -5.57
N ASN A 304 -8.20 -23.72 -5.51
CA ASN A 304 -8.76 -23.37 -4.23
C ASN A 304 -8.95 -24.66 -3.38
N PRO A 305 -8.98 -24.55 -2.03
CA PRO A 305 -9.08 -25.73 -1.15
C PRO A 305 -10.33 -26.61 -1.40
N ALA A 306 -11.39 -26.03 -1.96
CA ALA A 306 -12.62 -26.75 -2.30
C ALA A 306 -12.56 -27.52 -3.63
N GLY A 307 -11.49 -27.38 -4.43
CA GLY A 307 -11.36 -28.00 -5.74
C GLY A 307 -12.32 -27.46 -6.81
N THR A 308 -12.97 -26.32 -6.57
CA THR A 308 -13.99 -25.76 -7.46
C THR A 308 -13.48 -24.63 -8.33
N GLN A 309 -12.34 -24.04 -7.98
CA GLN A 309 -11.73 -22.93 -8.71
C GLN A 309 -10.25 -23.20 -9.00
N LEU A 310 -9.81 -22.82 -10.18
CA LEU A 310 -8.42 -22.89 -10.61
C LEU A 310 -7.92 -21.49 -10.90
N VAL A 311 -6.79 -21.05 -10.29
CA VAL A 311 -6.08 -19.87 -10.73
C VAL A 311 -5.11 -20.23 -11.83
N LEU A 312 -5.06 -19.41 -12.88
CA LEU A 312 -4.22 -19.59 -14.06
C LEU A 312 -3.43 -18.29 -14.32
N GLY A 313 -2.12 -18.39 -14.30
CA GLY A 313 -1.20 -17.31 -14.65
C GLY A 313 -0.39 -17.63 -15.89
N THR A 314 -0.04 -16.60 -16.70
CA THR A 314 0.68 -16.77 -17.97
C THR A 314 2.01 -16.02 -17.99
N GLU A 315 2.86 -16.39 -18.96
CA GLU A 315 4.12 -15.69 -19.23
C GLU A 315 3.91 -14.24 -19.73
N ALA A 316 2.74 -13.94 -20.29
CA ALA A 316 2.37 -12.58 -20.72
C ALA A 316 1.85 -11.70 -19.58
N GLY A 317 1.81 -12.21 -18.33
CA GLY A 317 1.32 -11.45 -17.17
C GLY A 317 -0.19 -11.47 -16.97
N GLN A 318 -0.91 -12.26 -17.74
CA GLN A 318 -2.34 -12.48 -17.52
C GLN A 318 -2.53 -13.41 -16.34
N LEU A 319 -3.51 -13.08 -15.51
CA LEU A 319 -3.92 -13.88 -14.37
C LEU A 319 -5.44 -13.95 -14.37
N GLU A 320 -6.00 -15.13 -14.13
CA GLU A 320 -7.43 -15.32 -14.04
C GLU A 320 -7.81 -16.44 -13.07
N VAL A 321 -9.01 -16.35 -12.53
CA VAL A 321 -9.64 -17.42 -11.76
C VAL A 321 -10.74 -18.06 -12.63
N VAL A 322 -10.66 -19.37 -12.79
CA VAL A 322 -11.64 -20.17 -13.52
C VAL A 322 -12.51 -20.91 -12.52
N ASP A 323 -13.82 -20.71 -12.57
CA ASP A 323 -14.81 -21.47 -11.80
C ASP A 323 -15.20 -22.69 -12.63
N LEU A 324 -14.82 -23.88 -12.19
CA LEU A 324 -14.97 -25.09 -12.99
C LEU A 324 -16.41 -25.55 -13.20
N PRO A 325 -17.29 -25.54 -12.17
CA PRO A 325 -18.68 -25.95 -12.35
C PRO A 325 -19.43 -25.13 -13.40
N ALA A 326 -19.14 -23.83 -13.46
CA ALA A 326 -19.80 -22.90 -14.37
C ALA A 326 -19.00 -22.58 -15.65
N GLY A 327 -17.71 -22.93 -15.70
CA GLY A 327 -16.79 -22.56 -16.79
C GLY A 327 -16.52 -21.05 -16.89
N ILE A 328 -16.84 -20.28 -15.83
CA ILE A 328 -16.72 -18.82 -15.83
C ILE A 328 -15.27 -18.45 -15.54
N ARG A 329 -14.71 -17.57 -16.39
CA ARG A 329 -13.37 -17.04 -16.27
C ARG A 329 -13.41 -15.59 -15.81
N ARG A 330 -12.66 -15.27 -14.76
CA ARG A 330 -12.57 -13.92 -14.18
C ARG A 330 -11.14 -13.42 -14.24
N PRO A 331 -10.85 -12.39 -15.05
CA PRO A 331 -9.51 -11.83 -15.16
C PRO A 331 -9.15 -11.04 -13.90
N LEU A 332 -7.90 -11.19 -13.45
CA LEU A 332 -7.26 -10.45 -12.38
C LEU A 332 -6.25 -9.48 -12.99
N ALA A 333 -6.74 -8.32 -13.43
CA ALA A 333 -5.92 -7.37 -14.16
C ALA A 333 -4.92 -6.63 -13.27
N GLY A 334 -3.69 -6.48 -13.74
CA GLY A 334 -2.71 -5.62 -13.04
C GLY A 334 -1.24 -5.97 -13.22
N HIS A 335 -0.86 -7.23 -13.33
CA HIS A 335 0.52 -7.61 -13.62
C HIS A 335 0.94 -7.22 -15.04
N ARG A 336 2.24 -6.90 -15.20
CA ARG A 336 2.82 -6.47 -16.48
C ARG A 336 3.98 -7.38 -16.95
N GLY A 337 4.27 -8.43 -16.23
CA GLY A 337 5.33 -9.37 -16.51
C GLY A 337 4.90 -10.80 -16.22
N LEU A 338 5.71 -11.77 -16.60
CA LEU A 338 5.48 -13.19 -16.39
C LEU A 338 4.99 -13.47 -14.96
N ILE A 339 3.90 -14.23 -14.82
CA ILE A 339 3.41 -14.71 -13.54
C ILE A 339 4.30 -15.86 -13.06
N ASN A 340 5.06 -15.61 -12.01
CA ASN A 340 6.02 -16.56 -11.46
C ASN A 340 5.37 -17.57 -10.50
N GLY A 341 4.27 -17.17 -9.86
CA GLY A 341 3.50 -18.00 -8.95
C GLY A 341 2.13 -17.39 -8.67
N ALA A 342 1.15 -18.22 -8.46
CA ALA A 342 -0.17 -17.85 -7.97
C ALA A 342 -0.65 -18.94 -7.04
N ARG A 343 -1.17 -18.59 -5.85
CA ARG A 343 -1.65 -19.55 -4.87
C ARG A 343 -2.83 -19.02 -4.08
N PHE A 344 -3.78 -19.90 -3.81
CA PHE A 344 -4.85 -19.62 -2.87
C PHE A 344 -4.37 -19.67 -1.43
N ALA A 345 -4.98 -18.84 -0.59
CA ALA A 345 -4.89 -19.01 0.85
C ALA A 345 -5.64 -20.29 1.29
N PRO A 346 -5.25 -20.93 2.41
CA PRO A 346 -5.90 -22.15 2.89
C PRO A 346 -7.40 -22.03 3.17
N ASP A 347 -7.90 -20.79 3.38
CA ASP A 347 -9.34 -20.53 3.54
C ASP A 347 -10.09 -20.36 2.20
N GLY A 348 -9.36 -20.32 1.08
CA GLY A 348 -9.88 -20.14 -0.28
C GLY A 348 -10.47 -18.76 -0.59
N ARG A 349 -10.39 -17.79 0.34
CA ARG A 349 -10.95 -16.44 0.17
C ARG A 349 -10.03 -15.48 -0.52
N GLN A 350 -8.75 -15.65 -0.28
CA GLN A 350 -7.71 -14.82 -0.85
C GLN A 350 -6.79 -15.67 -1.72
N LEU A 351 -6.14 -15.05 -2.65
CA LEU A 351 -5.00 -15.61 -3.35
C LEU A 351 -3.92 -14.54 -3.49
N PHE A 352 -2.70 -14.97 -3.61
CA PHE A 352 -1.61 -14.08 -4.04
C PHE A 352 -1.06 -14.51 -5.39
N SER A 353 -0.49 -13.55 -6.08
CA SER A 353 0.32 -13.78 -7.28
C SER A 353 1.64 -13.02 -7.20
N THR A 354 2.67 -13.61 -7.77
CA THR A 354 4.00 -12.99 -7.92
C THR A 354 4.36 -12.91 -9.39
N SER A 355 5.02 -11.83 -9.78
CA SER A 355 5.38 -11.59 -11.17
C SER A 355 6.80 -11.05 -11.31
N TRP A 356 7.37 -11.21 -12.48
CA TRP A 356 8.63 -10.58 -12.87
C TRP A 356 8.51 -9.05 -12.99
N ASP A 357 7.32 -8.48 -12.87
CA ASP A 357 7.14 -7.03 -12.67
C ASP A 357 7.62 -6.54 -11.29
N GLY A 358 8.17 -7.45 -10.47
CA GLY A 358 8.71 -7.18 -9.13
C GLY A 358 7.64 -7.01 -8.06
N THR A 359 6.38 -7.34 -8.36
CA THR A 359 5.29 -7.18 -7.39
C THR A 359 4.74 -8.53 -6.91
N THR A 360 4.35 -8.55 -5.63
CA THR A 360 3.36 -9.50 -5.09
C THR A 360 2.04 -8.78 -4.98
N ARG A 361 0.98 -9.40 -5.50
CA ARG A 361 -0.39 -8.91 -5.43
C ARG A 361 -1.25 -9.87 -4.65
N PHE A 362 -2.09 -9.33 -3.80
CA PHE A 362 -3.09 -10.07 -3.05
C PHE A 362 -4.46 -9.76 -3.65
N TRP A 363 -5.27 -10.78 -3.82
CA TRP A 363 -6.55 -10.70 -4.46
C TRP A 363 -7.63 -11.31 -3.60
N ASP A 364 -8.80 -10.75 -3.62
CA ASP A 364 -10.00 -11.43 -3.18
C ASP A 364 -10.40 -12.44 -4.27
N ALA A 365 -10.34 -13.72 -3.96
CA ALA A 365 -10.60 -14.79 -4.93
C ALA A 365 -12.06 -14.83 -5.42
N GLY A 366 -12.99 -14.46 -4.53
CA GLY A 366 -14.42 -14.39 -4.87
C GLY A 366 -14.77 -13.20 -5.76
N LEU A 367 -14.05 -12.11 -5.65
CA LEU A 367 -14.37 -10.83 -6.28
C LEU A 367 -13.44 -10.46 -7.44
N ALA A 368 -12.38 -11.24 -7.66
CA ALA A 368 -11.38 -11.00 -8.68
C ALA A 368 -10.78 -9.56 -8.63
N ARG A 369 -10.62 -9.00 -7.42
CA ARG A 369 -10.08 -7.64 -7.24
C ARG A 369 -8.80 -7.62 -6.42
N PRO A 370 -7.89 -6.65 -6.67
CA PRO A 370 -6.71 -6.48 -5.85
C PRO A 370 -7.08 -5.97 -4.45
N LEU A 371 -6.49 -6.60 -3.42
CA LEU A 371 -6.57 -6.18 -2.03
C LEU A 371 -5.33 -5.35 -1.65
N LEU A 372 -4.16 -5.82 -2.06
CA LEU A 372 -2.89 -5.24 -1.70
C LEU A 372 -1.87 -5.49 -2.82
N VAL A 373 -0.95 -4.55 -3.01
CA VAL A 373 0.17 -4.69 -3.94
C VAL A 373 1.45 -4.28 -3.23
N THR A 374 2.46 -5.13 -3.23
CA THR A 374 3.75 -4.82 -2.60
C THR A 374 4.93 -5.15 -3.50
N ARG A 375 6.01 -4.42 -3.31
CA ARG A 375 7.35 -4.71 -3.87
C ARG A 375 8.34 -5.16 -2.78
N ASP A 376 7.88 -5.26 -1.55
CA ASP A 376 8.73 -5.54 -0.39
C ASP A 376 9.14 -7.02 -0.27
N GLY A 377 8.80 -7.84 -1.25
CA GLY A 377 9.17 -9.24 -1.35
C GLY A 377 8.25 -10.01 -2.29
N LEU A 378 8.71 -11.16 -2.75
CA LEU A 378 7.95 -12.09 -3.57
C LEU A 378 7.41 -13.22 -2.68
N ALA A 379 6.09 -13.37 -2.63
CA ALA A 379 5.43 -14.39 -1.83
C ALA A 379 5.76 -15.81 -2.32
N LEU A 380 5.86 -16.75 -1.40
CA LEU A 380 6.17 -18.16 -1.66
C LEU A 380 4.94 -19.05 -1.43
N HIS A 381 4.50 -19.19 -0.20
CA HIS A 381 3.32 -19.95 0.19
C HIS A 381 2.85 -19.59 1.61
N TYR A 382 1.58 -19.84 1.89
CA TYR A 382 1.02 -19.75 3.24
C TYR A 382 1.48 -20.94 4.10
N ASP A 383 1.50 -20.74 5.43
CA ASP A 383 1.50 -21.86 6.36
C ASP A 383 0.11 -22.58 6.31
N PRO A 384 0.00 -23.81 6.80
CA PRO A 384 -1.24 -24.57 6.74
C PRO A 384 -2.43 -23.89 7.44
N ALA A 385 -2.17 -23.06 8.44
CA ALA A 385 -3.21 -22.30 9.14
C ALA A 385 -3.66 -21.04 8.37
N GLY A 386 -2.92 -20.62 7.33
CA GLY A 386 -3.19 -19.39 6.59
C GLY A 386 -2.86 -18.11 7.36
N ALA A 387 -2.19 -18.24 8.51
CA ALA A 387 -1.86 -17.13 9.39
C ALA A 387 -0.58 -16.41 8.97
N ARG A 388 0.37 -17.14 8.38
CA ARG A 388 1.66 -16.61 7.94
C ARG A 388 1.87 -16.92 6.46
N LEU A 389 2.46 -15.97 5.72
CA LEU A 389 2.83 -16.10 4.32
C LEU A 389 4.33 -15.87 4.18
N ALA A 390 5.07 -16.89 3.76
CA ALA A 390 6.50 -16.74 3.49
C ALA A 390 6.74 -15.87 2.26
N PHE A 391 7.78 -15.04 2.32
CA PHE A 391 8.27 -14.28 1.18
C PHE A 391 9.81 -14.26 1.15
N TYR A 392 10.35 -14.01 -0.02
CA TYR A 392 11.78 -13.71 -0.16
C TYR A 392 12.00 -12.32 -0.74
N ARG A 393 13.07 -11.67 -0.32
CA ARG A 393 13.43 -10.31 -0.73
C ARG A 393 14.75 -10.34 -1.47
N GLY A 394 14.68 -10.51 -2.79
CA GLY A 394 15.86 -10.64 -3.64
C GLY A 394 16.81 -11.74 -3.15
N ASN A 395 18.13 -11.56 -3.37
CA ASN A 395 19.14 -12.51 -2.88
C ASN A 395 19.57 -12.24 -1.43
N THR A 396 18.74 -11.55 -0.62
CA THR A 396 19.11 -11.16 0.73
C THR A 396 18.58 -12.11 1.78
N GLY A 397 17.31 -12.46 1.74
CA GLY A 397 16.76 -13.27 2.81
C GLY A 397 15.30 -13.65 2.64
N ILE A 398 14.80 -14.33 3.66
CA ILE A 398 13.45 -14.87 3.74
C ILE A 398 12.77 -14.30 4.99
N GLY A 399 11.50 -13.93 4.86
CA GLY A 399 10.67 -13.49 5.95
C GLY A 399 9.27 -14.07 5.86
N PHE A 400 8.40 -13.65 6.75
CA PHE A 400 6.99 -13.93 6.62
C PHE A 400 6.14 -12.69 6.91
N TRP A 401 5.01 -12.60 6.23
CA TRP A 401 3.93 -11.69 6.55
C TRP A 401 2.88 -12.42 7.37
N GLN A 402 2.45 -11.79 8.46
CA GLN A 402 1.34 -12.27 9.26
C GLN A 402 0.05 -11.66 8.73
N ALA A 403 -0.90 -12.50 8.32
CA ALA A 403 -2.20 -12.04 7.87
C ALA A 403 -3.00 -11.42 9.03
N GLU A 404 -3.51 -10.23 8.82
CA GLU A 404 -4.34 -9.49 9.77
C GLU A 404 -5.66 -9.08 9.10
N PRO A 405 -6.63 -10.00 8.99
CA PRO A 405 -7.93 -9.67 8.41
C PRO A 405 -8.65 -8.63 9.28
N SER A 406 -9.47 -7.76 8.64
CA SER A 406 -10.30 -6.83 9.37
C SER A 406 -11.29 -7.56 10.26
N GLU A 407 -11.40 -7.18 11.54
CA GLU A 407 -12.42 -7.71 12.43
C GLU A 407 -13.74 -6.95 12.35
N VAL A 408 -13.71 -5.72 11.82
CA VAL A 408 -14.85 -4.79 11.81
C VAL A 408 -15.61 -4.77 10.49
N PHE A 409 -14.96 -5.20 9.40
CA PHE A 409 -15.52 -5.16 8.06
C PHE A 409 -15.38 -6.52 7.38
N ARG A 410 -16.40 -6.89 6.61
CA ARG A 410 -16.42 -8.13 5.82
C ARG A 410 -17.15 -7.90 4.51
N THR A 411 -16.80 -8.71 3.53
CA THR A 411 -17.49 -8.77 2.23
C THR A 411 -18.06 -10.16 2.03
N LEU A 412 -19.35 -10.24 1.74
CA LEU A 412 -20.00 -11.48 1.30
C LEU A 412 -20.17 -11.40 -0.22
N ALA A 413 -19.68 -12.41 -0.93
CA ALA A 413 -19.76 -12.46 -2.38
C ALA A 413 -20.99 -13.24 -2.84
N ALA A 414 -21.63 -12.77 -3.92
CA ALA A 414 -22.56 -13.59 -4.70
C ALA A 414 -21.78 -14.59 -5.57
N PRO A 415 -22.45 -15.57 -6.18
CA PRO A 415 -21.82 -16.42 -7.18
C PRO A 415 -21.25 -15.62 -8.35
N PRO A 416 -20.22 -16.13 -9.02
CA PRO A 416 -19.59 -15.45 -10.14
C PRO A 416 -20.48 -15.25 -11.37
N ASP A 417 -21.56 -16.02 -11.47
CA ASP A 417 -22.60 -15.88 -12.49
C ASP A 417 -23.69 -14.84 -12.18
N SER A 418 -23.55 -14.13 -11.05
CA SER A 418 -24.46 -13.06 -10.67
C SER A 418 -24.02 -11.74 -11.30
N GLU A 419 -24.76 -11.27 -12.30
CA GLU A 419 -24.46 -10.04 -13.05
C GLU A 419 -25.23 -8.80 -12.53
N HIS A 420 -26.17 -8.99 -11.58
CA HIS A 420 -27.08 -7.94 -11.15
C HIS A 420 -26.77 -7.46 -9.73
N HIS A 421 -26.93 -6.15 -9.51
CA HIS A 421 -26.81 -5.56 -8.17
C HIS A 421 -27.90 -6.09 -7.23
N PHE A 422 -27.59 -6.06 -5.93
CA PHE A 422 -28.60 -6.38 -4.91
C PHE A 422 -29.69 -5.31 -4.89
N THR A 423 -30.93 -5.77 -5.02
CA THR A 423 -32.11 -4.92 -4.92
C THR A 423 -32.56 -4.73 -3.47
N ASP A 424 -32.44 -5.79 -2.66
CA ASP A 424 -32.79 -5.74 -1.24
C ASP A 424 -31.98 -6.72 -0.39
N LEU A 425 -31.85 -6.40 0.89
CA LEU A 425 -31.16 -7.17 1.93
C LEU A 425 -32.01 -7.25 3.19
N ALA A 426 -32.12 -8.42 3.77
CA ALA A 426 -32.83 -8.65 5.02
C ALA A 426 -31.97 -9.47 5.99
N PRO A 427 -31.49 -8.90 7.10
CA PRO A 427 -30.92 -9.68 8.19
C PRO A 427 -32.00 -10.40 8.99
N SER A 428 -31.73 -11.62 9.44
CA SER A 428 -32.61 -12.34 10.36
C SER A 428 -32.64 -11.65 11.73
N LEU A 429 -33.73 -11.78 12.49
CA LEU A 429 -33.88 -11.12 13.78
C LEU A 429 -32.87 -11.62 14.82
N ASP A 430 -32.44 -12.88 14.76
CA ASP A 430 -31.40 -13.44 15.62
C ASP A 430 -29.98 -12.98 15.22
N GLY A 431 -29.83 -12.32 14.07
CA GLY A 431 -28.55 -11.84 13.55
C GLY A 431 -27.62 -12.92 13.01
N ARG A 432 -28.07 -14.16 12.85
CA ARG A 432 -27.25 -15.26 12.32
C ARG A 432 -27.13 -15.23 10.81
N PHE A 433 -28.20 -14.86 10.13
CA PHE A 433 -28.30 -14.95 8.68
C PHE A 433 -28.61 -13.60 8.04
N VAL A 434 -28.25 -13.49 6.78
CA VAL A 434 -28.68 -12.41 5.90
C VAL A 434 -29.24 -13.05 4.61
N ALA A 435 -30.42 -12.63 4.21
CA ALA A 435 -30.97 -12.93 2.90
C ALA A 435 -30.78 -11.72 1.98
N GLY A 436 -30.51 -11.96 0.71
CA GLY A 436 -30.41 -10.95 -0.32
C GLY A 436 -30.98 -11.41 -1.63
N VAL A 437 -31.51 -10.47 -2.39
CA VAL A 437 -32.04 -10.72 -3.75
C VAL A 437 -31.41 -9.75 -4.75
N ASN A 438 -31.19 -10.23 -5.99
CA ASN A 438 -30.48 -9.48 -7.04
C ASN A 438 -31.11 -9.64 -8.43
N ARG A 439 -32.42 -9.76 -8.56
CA ARG A 439 -33.18 -10.00 -9.80
C ARG A 439 -32.97 -11.33 -10.47
N GLN A 440 -31.98 -12.13 -10.08
CA GLN A 440 -31.71 -13.48 -10.62
C GLN A 440 -31.89 -14.53 -9.55
N ASP A 441 -31.50 -14.23 -8.31
CA ASP A 441 -31.37 -15.18 -7.24
C ASP A 441 -31.88 -14.67 -5.90
N LEU A 442 -32.38 -15.59 -5.09
CA LEU A 442 -32.48 -15.48 -3.65
C LEU A 442 -31.27 -16.18 -3.02
N MET A 443 -30.50 -15.47 -2.21
CA MET A 443 -29.32 -15.99 -1.53
C MET A 443 -29.40 -15.79 -0.03
N VAL A 444 -28.85 -16.74 0.72
CA VAL A 444 -28.75 -16.64 2.18
C VAL A 444 -27.31 -16.90 2.62
N TRP A 445 -26.77 -16.02 3.46
CA TRP A 445 -25.45 -16.18 4.07
C TRP A 445 -25.56 -16.31 5.58
N GLU A 446 -24.69 -17.13 6.14
CA GLU A 446 -24.43 -17.17 7.57
C GLU A 446 -23.35 -16.13 7.91
N LEU A 447 -23.70 -15.12 8.74
CA LEU A 447 -22.83 -13.99 9.03
C LEU A 447 -21.56 -14.38 9.81
N ALA A 448 -21.66 -15.32 10.75
CA ALA A 448 -20.53 -15.76 11.55
C ALA A 448 -19.50 -16.53 10.70
N ALA A 449 -19.96 -17.45 9.88
CA ALA A 449 -19.13 -18.26 8.99
C ALA A 449 -18.75 -17.53 7.70
N GLN A 450 -19.39 -16.38 7.41
CA GLN A 450 -19.18 -15.58 6.19
C GLN A 450 -19.33 -16.42 4.91
N ARG A 451 -20.29 -17.32 4.92
CA ARG A 451 -20.48 -18.30 3.88
C ARG A 451 -21.92 -18.29 3.40
N ARG A 452 -22.12 -18.40 2.08
CA ARG A 452 -23.42 -18.63 1.50
C ARG A 452 -23.87 -20.03 1.88
N VAL A 453 -25.08 -20.11 2.45
CA VAL A 453 -25.69 -21.36 2.90
C VAL A 453 -26.82 -21.82 2.00
N ALA A 454 -27.44 -20.93 1.21
CA ALA A 454 -28.45 -21.26 0.24
C ALA A 454 -28.46 -20.32 -0.95
N ARG A 455 -28.89 -20.81 -2.11
CA ARG A 455 -29.17 -20.06 -3.34
C ARG A 455 -30.33 -20.72 -4.07
N GLU A 456 -31.32 -19.93 -4.46
CA GLU A 456 -32.44 -20.37 -5.31
C GLU A 456 -32.61 -19.35 -6.45
N PRO A 457 -32.69 -19.82 -7.69
CA PRO A 457 -33.00 -18.97 -8.84
C PRO A 457 -34.37 -18.32 -8.67
N LEU A 458 -34.43 -16.99 -8.83
CA LEU A 458 -35.65 -16.21 -8.68
C LEU A 458 -35.63 -15.00 -9.62
N ALA A 459 -36.16 -15.18 -10.82
CA ALA A 459 -36.15 -14.12 -11.83
C ALA A 459 -37.00 -12.92 -11.39
N GLY A 460 -36.46 -11.71 -11.59
CA GLY A 460 -37.12 -10.45 -11.25
C GLY A 460 -37.37 -10.24 -9.76
N ALA A 461 -36.52 -10.81 -8.90
CA ALA A 461 -36.57 -10.61 -7.45
C ALA A 461 -36.23 -9.18 -7.06
N GLU A 462 -37.13 -8.48 -6.36
CA GLU A 462 -37.02 -7.06 -5.99
C GLU A 462 -36.95 -6.85 -4.47
N GLY A 463 -37.42 -7.83 -3.66
CA GLY A 463 -37.39 -7.67 -2.22
C GLY A 463 -37.47 -8.99 -1.45
N VAL A 464 -36.98 -8.97 -0.19
CA VAL A 464 -36.92 -10.11 0.71
C VAL A 464 -37.21 -9.72 2.15
N ALA A 465 -37.93 -10.53 2.91
CA ALA A 465 -38.12 -10.33 4.35
C ALA A 465 -38.16 -11.67 5.09
N TRP A 466 -37.63 -11.67 6.32
CA TRP A 466 -37.69 -12.81 7.25
C TRP A 466 -38.97 -12.79 8.08
N SER A 467 -39.46 -13.99 8.42
CA SER A 467 -40.45 -14.16 9.50
C SER A 467 -39.78 -13.81 10.85
N PRO A 468 -40.59 -13.42 11.86
CA PRO A 468 -40.09 -13.08 13.18
C PRO A 468 -39.30 -14.18 13.87
N ASP A 469 -39.65 -15.45 13.60
CA ASP A 469 -39.00 -16.65 14.14
C ASP A 469 -37.73 -17.07 13.37
N GLY A 470 -37.43 -16.42 12.23
CA GLY A 470 -36.28 -16.74 11.38
C GLY A 470 -36.41 -18.08 10.61
N SER A 471 -37.58 -18.74 10.65
CA SER A 471 -37.81 -20.04 9.99
C SER A 471 -38.31 -19.90 8.56
N ARG A 472 -38.76 -18.71 8.14
CA ARG A 472 -39.34 -18.46 6.82
C ARG A 472 -38.83 -17.17 6.20
N LEU A 473 -38.91 -17.16 4.87
CA LEU A 473 -38.69 -15.96 4.05
C LEU A 473 -39.93 -15.71 3.19
N VAL A 474 -40.16 -14.45 2.86
CA VAL A 474 -41.04 -14.04 1.78
C VAL A 474 -40.22 -13.22 0.78
N THR A 475 -40.39 -13.49 -0.50
CA THR A 475 -39.75 -12.74 -1.58
C THR A 475 -40.84 -12.14 -2.49
N ALA A 476 -40.52 -11.00 -3.07
CA ALA A 476 -41.26 -10.36 -4.11
C ALA A 476 -40.50 -10.45 -5.43
N ALA A 477 -41.17 -10.95 -6.47
CA ALA A 477 -40.65 -11.08 -7.82
C ALA A 477 -41.74 -10.77 -8.85
N ALA A 478 -41.37 -10.69 -10.12
CA ALA A 478 -42.34 -10.42 -11.20
C ALA A 478 -43.56 -11.38 -11.25
N GLU A 479 -43.37 -12.62 -10.80
CA GLU A 479 -44.45 -13.62 -10.72
C GLU A 479 -45.37 -13.47 -9.51
N GLY A 480 -44.98 -12.57 -8.55
CA GLY A 480 -45.74 -12.33 -7.30
C GLY A 480 -44.91 -12.62 -6.04
N LEU A 481 -45.66 -12.87 -4.94
CA LEU A 481 -45.07 -13.12 -3.63
C LEU A 481 -44.89 -14.62 -3.39
N THR A 482 -43.68 -15.00 -3.06
CA THR A 482 -43.34 -16.41 -2.77
C THR A 482 -42.88 -16.56 -1.32
N ARG A 483 -43.44 -17.59 -0.63
CA ARG A 483 -42.98 -17.99 0.72
C ARG A 483 -42.03 -19.18 0.62
N TRP A 484 -40.99 -19.12 1.43
CA TRP A 484 -39.95 -20.12 1.52
C TRP A 484 -39.80 -20.58 2.96
N ASP A 485 -39.75 -21.87 3.20
CA ASP A 485 -39.32 -22.41 4.48
C ASP A 485 -37.79 -22.52 4.45
N PHE A 486 -37.14 -22.01 5.50
CA PHE A 486 -35.71 -22.08 5.68
C PHE A 486 -35.35 -22.98 6.86
N THR A 487 -34.52 -23.97 6.61
CA THR A 487 -33.98 -24.85 7.64
C THR A 487 -32.47 -24.68 7.68
N ALA A 488 -31.94 -24.21 8.82
CA ALA A 488 -30.52 -24.18 9.07
C ALA A 488 -30.07 -25.60 9.44
N GLY A 489 -29.27 -26.24 8.58
CA GLY A 489 -28.72 -27.57 8.89
C GLY A 489 -27.59 -27.51 9.92
N ALA A 490 -27.31 -28.62 10.63
CA ALA A 490 -26.20 -28.74 11.58
C ALA A 490 -24.82 -28.62 10.89
N ALA A 491 -24.75 -28.93 9.60
CA ALA A 491 -23.58 -28.67 8.74
C ALA A 491 -24.01 -27.75 7.58
N PRO A 492 -23.08 -26.97 7.06
CA PRO A 492 -23.38 -25.95 6.05
C PRO A 492 -23.97 -26.42 4.74
N ALA A 493 -23.64 -27.63 4.34
CA ALA A 493 -24.19 -28.27 3.14
C ALA A 493 -25.67 -28.67 3.29
N HIS A 494 -26.25 -28.50 4.46
CA HIS A 494 -27.59 -28.94 4.77
C HIS A 494 -28.60 -27.81 5.00
N ALA A 495 -28.21 -26.56 4.86
CA ALA A 495 -29.17 -25.46 4.86
C ALA A 495 -30.03 -25.53 3.59
N ARG A 496 -31.34 -25.48 3.75
CA ARG A 496 -32.28 -25.72 2.68
C ARG A 496 -33.34 -24.61 2.63
N LEU A 497 -33.56 -24.09 1.43
CA LEU A 497 -34.72 -23.27 1.09
C LEU A 497 -35.74 -24.19 0.35
N VAL A 498 -36.97 -24.14 0.77
CA VAL A 498 -38.02 -24.88 0.12
C VAL A 498 -39.13 -23.91 -0.25
N LYS A 499 -39.43 -23.79 -1.53
CA LYS A 499 -40.57 -22.99 -2.02
C LYS A 499 -41.87 -23.66 -1.53
N VAL A 500 -42.66 -22.97 -0.70
CA VAL A 500 -43.83 -23.59 -0.04
C VAL A 500 -45.11 -23.17 -0.72
N ARG A 501 -45.27 -21.91 -1.10
CA ARG A 501 -46.53 -21.44 -1.70
C ARG A 501 -46.34 -20.01 -2.27
N GLU A 502 -47.08 -19.73 -3.39
CA GLU A 502 -47.35 -18.36 -3.80
C GLU A 502 -48.39 -17.77 -2.83
N VAL A 503 -48.03 -16.63 -2.18
CA VAL A 503 -48.89 -15.96 -1.16
C VAL A 503 -49.93 -15.06 -1.84
N GLY A 504 -50.40 -15.41 -3.01
CA GLY A 504 -51.31 -14.65 -3.86
C GLY A 504 -50.59 -14.05 -5.05
N ARG A 505 -51.32 -13.96 -6.16
CA ARG A 505 -50.86 -13.23 -7.37
C ARG A 505 -51.00 -11.72 -7.12
N VAL A 506 -50.17 -11.17 -6.28
CA VAL A 506 -49.95 -9.72 -6.22
C VAL A 506 -48.83 -9.45 -7.21
N PRO A 507 -49.11 -8.90 -8.40
CA PRO A 507 -48.04 -8.55 -9.32
C PRO A 507 -47.19 -7.48 -8.62
N VAL A 508 -45.89 -7.74 -8.41
CA VAL A 508 -44.95 -6.78 -7.82
C VAL A 508 -44.03 -6.28 -8.91
N ASP A 509 -44.20 -5.02 -9.30
CA ASP A 509 -43.40 -4.36 -10.33
C ASP A 509 -42.44 -3.28 -9.80
N GLY A 510 -42.43 -3.17 -8.47
CA GLY A 510 -41.58 -2.20 -7.76
C GLY A 510 -40.94 -2.76 -6.48
N ARG A 511 -40.39 -1.88 -5.67
CA ARG A 511 -39.68 -2.28 -4.47
C ARG A 511 -40.61 -2.79 -3.38
N PHE A 512 -40.22 -3.88 -2.79
CA PHE A 512 -40.80 -4.52 -1.63
C PHE A 512 -40.12 -3.99 -0.36
N HIS A 513 -40.90 -3.64 0.65
CA HIS A 513 -40.33 -3.11 1.88
C HIS A 513 -40.94 -3.72 3.14
N ARG A 514 -40.08 -4.20 4.05
CA ARG A 514 -40.48 -4.59 5.40
C ARG A 514 -40.74 -3.33 6.23
N VAL A 515 -41.99 -3.13 6.64
CA VAL A 515 -42.44 -2.03 7.50
C VAL A 515 -42.21 -2.35 8.97
N SER A 516 -42.64 -3.54 9.40
CA SER A 516 -42.48 -4.07 10.74
C SER A 516 -42.28 -5.59 10.70
N ASP A 517 -42.20 -6.23 11.85
CA ASP A 517 -42.04 -7.68 11.94
C ASP A 517 -43.22 -8.47 11.31
N SER A 518 -44.38 -7.85 11.26
CA SER A 518 -45.61 -8.46 10.73
C SER A 518 -46.15 -7.81 9.45
N LEU A 519 -45.65 -6.65 9.05
CA LEU A 519 -46.20 -5.85 7.97
C LEU A 519 -45.14 -5.58 6.90
N VAL A 520 -45.55 -5.81 5.65
CA VAL A 520 -44.75 -5.56 4.45
C VAL A 520 -45.54 -4.68 3.50
N ALA A 521 -44.90 -3.71 2.88
CA ALA A 521 -45.43 -2.88 1.80
C ALA A 521 -44.82 -3.27 0.45
N ALA A 522 -45.62 -3.35 -0.60
CA ALA A 522 -45.18 -3.66 -1.95
C ALA A 522 -45.87 -2.77 -2.97
N SER A 523 -45.26 -2.48 -4.09
CA SER A 523 -45.87 -1.79 -5.23
C SER A 523 -46.25 -2.75 -6.34
N ALA A 524 -47.38 -2.53 -6.98
CA ALA A 524 -47.84 -3.26 -8.13
C ALA A 524 -48.72 -2.39 -9.04
N GLY A 525 -48.19 -2.02 -10.19
CA GLY A 525 -48.87 -1.15 -11.15
C GLY A 525 -49.27 0.19 -10.54
N ASP A 526 -50.58 0.45 -10.47
CA ASP A 526 -51.20 1.66 -9.93
C ASP A 526 -51.58 1.55 -8.44
N ALA A 527 -51.22 0.49 -7.75
CA ALA A 527 -51.64 0.20 -6.38
C ALA A 527 -50.46 -0.10 -5.46
N ALA A 528 -50.57 0.37 -4.23
CA ALA A 528 -49.78 -0.09 -3.12
C ALA A 528 -50.46 -1.26 -2.41
N TRP A 529 -49.72 -2.19 -1.91
CA TRP A 529 -50.22 -3.36 -1.20
C TRP A 529 -49.58 -3.42 0.20
N LEU A 530 -50.46 -3.58 1.22
CA LEU A 530 -50.04 -3.90 2.57
C LEU A 530 -50.35 -5.38 2.84
N LEU A 531 -49.34 -6.10 3.27
CA LEU A 531 -49.35 -7.53 3.44
C LEU A 531 -48.93 -7.95 4.83
N GLN A 532 -49.58 -8.94 5.38
CA GLN A 532 -49.15 -9.68 6.56
C GLN A 532 -48.77 -11.09 6.16
N PRO A 533 -47.60 -11.31 5.57
CA PRO A 533 -47.23 -12.53 4.86
C PRO A 533 -47.17 -13.79 5.75
N TRP A 534 -47.19 -13.59 7.04
CA TRP A 534 -47.12 -14.66 8.05
C TRP A 534 -48.50 -15.11 8.56
N THR A 535 -49.56 -14.43 8.20
CA THR A 535 -50.95 -14.71 8.57
C THR A 535 -51.76 -15.16 7.37
N THR A 536 -53.01 -15.54 7.59
CA THR A 536 -53.99 -15.86 6.55
C THR A 536 -54.78 -14.62 6.09
N ASN A 537 -54.44 -13.43 6.59
CA ASN A 537 -55.15 -12.22 6.24
C ASN A 537 -54.95 -11.88 4.74
N ALA A 538 -56.03 -11.44 4.10
CA ALA A 538 -55.96 -11.03 2.70
C ALA A 538 -55.10 -9.77 2.57
N PRO A 539 -54.31 -9.67 1.48
CA PRO A 539 -53.57 -8.45 1.16
C PRO A 539 -54.52 -7.26 1.02
N ARG A 540 -54.13 -6.10 1.64
CA ARG A 540 -54.90 -4.86 1.50
C ARG A 540 -54.39 -4.09 0.30
N ARG A 541 -55.18 -3.92 -0.74
CA ARG A 541 -54.89 -3.05 -1.89
C ARG A 541 -55.22 -1.61 -1.55
N VAL A 542 -54.34 -0.68 -1.87
CA VAL A 542 -54.47 0.75 -1.69
C VAL A 542 -54.31 1.41 -3.04
N GLU A 543 -55.42 1.86 -3.63
CA GLU A 543 -55.42 2.59 -4.88
C GLU A 543 -54.97 4.03 -4.67
N HIS A 544 -54.24 4.58 -5.63
CA HIS A 544 -53.63 5.88 -5.53
C HIS A 544 -54.11 6.88 -6.58
N GLY A 545 -55.21 6.66 -7.22
CA GLY A 545 -56.04 7.58 -8.01
C GLY A 545 -55.44 8.23 -9.27
N THR A 546 -54.16 8.51 -9.36
CA THR A 546 -53.56 9.27 -10.48
C THR A 546 -52.16 8.82 -10.91
N VAL A 547 -51.60 7.75 -10.35
CA VAL A 547 -50.19 7.40 -10.56
C VAL A 547 -50.05 6.00 -11.15
N THR A 548 -49.34 5.86 -12.24
CA THR A 548 -49.26 4.63 -13.05
C THR A 548 -48.06 3.73 -12.71
N THR A 549 -47.10 4.18 -11.95
CA THR A 549 -45.94 3.36 -11.57
C THR A 549 -45.28 3.86 -10.29
N PHE A 550 -45.11 3.02 -9.27
CA PHE A 550 -44.45 3.34 -8.01
C PHE A 550 -43.02 2.81 -8.01
N ALA A 551 -42.05 3.65 -7.61
CA ALA A 551 -40.68 3.21 -7.38
C ALA A 551 -40.47 2.67 -5.98
N HIS A 552 -41.14 3.22 -4.97
CA HIS A 552 -40.96 2.87 -3.56
C HIS A 552 -42.26 3.08 -2.79
N VAL A 553 -42.70 2.06 -2.07
CA VAL A 553 -43.87 2.11 -1.19
C VAL A 553 -43.49 1.75 0.23
N THR A 554 -43.96 2.51 1.21
CA THR A 554 -43.78 2.22 2.64
C THR A 554 -45.06 2.57 3.40
N SER A 555 -45.12 2.12 4.64
CA SER A 555 -46.21 2.46 5.57
C SER A 555 -45.62 2.76 6.96
N ASP A 556 -46.36 3.47 7.79
CA ASP A 556 -46.09 3.53 9.22
C ASP A 556 -46.31 2.14 9.86
N PRO A 557 -45.68 1.84 11.02
CA PRO A 557 -45.78 0.52 11.65
C PRO A 557 -47.22 0.04 11.95
N PRO A 558 -48.18 0.92 12.34
CA PRO A 558 -49.60 0.54 12.47
C PRO A 558 -50.33 0.27 11.15
N GLY A 559 -49.78 0.71 10.01
CA GLY A 559 -50.45 0.55 8.71
C GLY A 559 -51.55 1.56 8.45
N ARG A 560 -51.50 2.74 9.09
CA ARG A 560 -52.44 3.84 8.91
C ARG A 560 -52.08 4.69 7.68
N PHE A 561 -50.84 5.10 7.58
CA PHE A 561 -50.34 5.90 6.48
C PHE A 561 -49.65 5.03 5.44
N VAL A 562 -49.95 5.25 4.18
CA VAL A 562 -49.24 4.67 3.04
C VAL A 562 -48.54 5.78 2.29
N VAL A 563 -47.26 5.66 2.08
CA VAL A 563 -46.43 6.59 1.34
C VAL A 563 -45.91 5.91 0.07
N ALA A 564 -46.15 6.54 -1.04
CA ALA A 564 -45.69 6.14 -2.36
C ALA A 564 -44.78 7.19 -2.94
N SER A 565 -43.54 6.81 -3.29
CA SER A 565 -42.57 7.69 -3.92
C SER A 565 -42.25 7.18 -5.32
N LEU A 566 -42.28 8.09 -6.28
CA LEU A 566 -42.20 7.80 -7.71
C LEU A 566 -40.79 8.06 -8.23
N TRP A 567 -40.36 7.23 -9.14
CA TRP A 567 -39.07 7.42 -9.81
C TRP A 567 -39.22 8.46 -10.94
N LYS A 568 -38.23 9.33 -11.08
CA LYS A 568 -38.12 10.30 -12.19
C LYS A 568 -39.23 11.36 -12.30
N GLY A 569 -39.63 11.95 -11.19
CA GLY A 569 -40.20 13.28 -11.27
C GLY A 569 -41.68 13.46 -10.99
N SER A 570 -42.36 12.49 -10.40
CA SER A 570 -43.79 12.59 -10.09
C SER A 570 -44.10 12.67 -8.57
N GLY A 571 -43.12 13.00 -7.73
CA GLY A 571 -43.39 13.34 -6.33
C GLY A 571 -43.44 12.15 -5.35
N THR A 572 -43.57 12.52 -4.07
CA THR A 572 -43.87 11.60 -2.96
C THR A 572 -45.24 11.92 -2.43
N TRP A 573 -46.09 10.90 -2.36
CA TRP A 573 -47.48 11.02 -2.00
C TRP A 573 -47.80 10.27 -0.73
N VAL A 574 -48.70 10.82 0.08
CA VAL A 574 -49.18 10.24 1.35
C VAL A 574 -50.67 10.01 1.29
N ARG A 575 -51.14 8.88 1.79
CA ARG A 575 -52.53 8.53 1.98
C ARG A 575 -52.80 8.07 3.42
N ASP A 576 -53.78 8.72 4.08
CA ASP A 576 -54.30 8.27 5.37
C ASP A 576 -55.45 7.27 5.17
N LEU A 577 -55.26 6.02 5.59
CA LEU A 577 -56.25 4.98 5.45
C LEU A 577 -57.41 5.06 6.45
N ALA A 578 -57.31 5.93 7.47
CA ALA A 578 -58.35 6.26 8.44
C ALA A 578 -59.08 7.58 8.15
N GLY A 579 -58.58 8.35 7.20
CA GLY A 579 -59.07 9.67 6.79
C GLY A 579 -59.81 9.68 5.48
N PRO A 580 -59.99 10.85 4.86
CA PRO A 580 -60.61 11.01 3.54
C PRO A 580 -59.83 10.21 2.48
N ALA A 581 -60.54 9.79 1.41
CA ALA A 581 -59.97 8.87 0.40
C ALA A 581 -58.87 9.51 -0.47
N ASP A 582 -58.63 10.79 -0.38
CA ASP A 582 -57.70 11.51 -1.25
C ASP A 582 -56.27 11.46 -0.69
N ALA A 583 -55.33 11.18 -1.58
CA ALA A 583 -53.91 11.28 -1.32
C ALA A 583 -53.43 12.69 -1.58
N TRP A 584 -52.42 13.18 -0.82
CA TRP A 584 -51.79 14.47 -1.04
C TRP A 584 -50.33 14.33 -1.38
N GLU A 585 -49.79 15.25 -2.17
CA GLU A 585 -48.40 15.35 -2.50
C GLU A 585 -47.61 15.94 -1.32
N LEU A 586 -46.58 15.22 -0.85
CA LEU A 586 -45.70 15.66 0.21
C LEU A 586 -44.53 16.49 -0.33
N GLU A 587 -43.95 16.01 -1.43
CA GLU A 587 -42.87 16.70 -2.14
C GLU A 587 -42.89 16.37 -3.65
N PRO A 588 -42.47 17.35 -4.53
CA PRO A 588 -42.57 17.20 -5.98
C PRO A 588 -41.52 16.28 -6.60
N LEU A 589 -40.50 15.87 -5.86
CA LEU A 589 -39.45 14.96 -6.32
C LEU A 589 -39.55 13.66 -5.53
N GLY A 590 -39.86 12.61 -6.21
CA GLY A 590 -39.86 11.25 -5.64
C GLY A 590 -38.52 10.54 -5.74
N GLY A 591 -38.41 9.42 -5.07
CA GLY A 591 -37.25 8.56 -5.08
C GLY A 591 -37.37 7.46 -4.03
N PHE A 592 -37.14 7.80 -2.77
CA PHE A 592 -37.12 6.87 -1.64
C PHE A 592 -37.96 7.44 -0.50
N ALA A 593 -38.68 6.60 0.21
CA ALA A 593 -39.39 6.95 1.44
C ALA A 593 -39.36 5.83 2.47
N ARG A 594 -39.13 6.14 3.76
CA ARG A 594 -39.10 5.16 4.85
C ARG A 594 -39.51 5.78 6.16
N PHE A 595 -40.41 5.13 6.89
CA PHE A 595 -40.76 5.52 8.27
C PHE A 595 -39.69 5.09 9.27
N SER A 596 -39.56 5.87 10.33
CA SER A 596 -38.81 5.44 11.51
C SER A 596 -39.51 4.25 12.16
N PRO A 597 -38.75 3.35 12.85
CA PRO A 597 -39.34 2.19 13.55
C PRO A 597 -40.43 2.55 14.58
N ASP A 598 -40.38 3.74 15.19
CA ASP A 598 -41.40 4.25 16.10
C ASP A 598 -42.58 4.93 15.40
N GLY A 599 -42.56 5.03 14.08
CA GLY A 599 -43.61 5.64 13.24
C GLY A 599 -43.77 7.16 13.36
N ARG A 600 -42.88 7.84 14.10
CA ARG A 600 -43.00 9.30 14.37
C ARG A 600 -42.44 10.17 13.25
N SER A 601 -41.55 9.63 12.45
CA SER A 601 -40.89 10.38 11.39
C SER A 601 -40.89 9.61 10.09
N LEU A 602 -40.98 10.35 8.98
CA LEU A 602 -40.76 9.84 7.64
C LEU A 602 -39.47 10.46 7.09
N LEU A 603 -38.59 9.64 6.52
CA LEU A 603 -37.42 10.07 5.78
C LEU A 603 -37.65 9.86 4.29
N THR A 604 -37.58 10.92 3.52
CA THR A 604 -37.60 10.86 2.06
C THR A 604 -36.24 11.19 1.48
N GLY A 605 -35.94 10.68 0.30
CA GLY A 605 -34.66 10.92 -0.36
C GLY A 605 -34.77 10.86 -1.87
N ASN A 606 -33.99 11.69 -2.53
CA ASN A 606 -33.85 11.72 -3.98
C ASN A 606 -32.41 12.09 -4.35
N ASN A 607 -32.15 12.35 -5.64
CA ASN A 607 -30.81 12.71 -6.11
C ASN A 607 -30.31 14.10 -5.66
N ARG A 608 -31.16 14.93 -5.02
CA ARG A 608 -30.79 16.25 -4.49
C ARG A 608 -30.54 16.25 -2.99
N GLY A 609 -31.10 15.27 -2.24
CA GLY A 609 -30.94 15.23 -0.81
C GLY A 609 -31.93 14.34 -0.07
N TYR A 610 -31.86 14.43 1.25
CA TYR A 610 -32.78 13.77 2.15
C TYR A 610 -33.59 14.81 2.93
N ARG A 611 -34.86 14.52 3.19
CA ARG A 611 -35.76 15.32 4.03
C ARG A 611 -36.39 14.45 5.10
N LEU A 612 -36.50 15.01 6.28
CA LEU A 612 -37.14 14.39 7.42
C LEU A 612 -38.46 15.11 7.70
N TRP A 613 -39.53 14.35 7.83
CA TRP A 613 -40.86 14.82 8.07
C TRP A 613 -41.38 14.30 9.42
N ASP A 614 -42.13 15.14 10.15
CA ASP A 614 -42.91 14.72 11.30
C ASP A 614 -44.17 14.02 10.84
N ALA A 615 -44.40 12.76 11.22
CA ALA A 615 -45.49 11.95 10.72
C ALA A 615 -46.87 12.33 11.29
N ALA A 616 -46.91 13.13 12.34
CA ALA A 616 -48.17 13.62 12.90
C ALA A 616 -48.62 14.92 12.24
N THR A 617 -47.71 15.82 11.93
CA THR A 617 -47.99 17.14 11.39
C THR A 617 -47.65 17.32 9.90
N TRP A 618 -46.88 16.40 9.33
CA TRP A 618 -46.37 16.41 7.97
C TRP A 618 -45.52 17.65 7.64
N ARG A 619 -44.87 18.24 8.68
CA ARG A 619 -43.94 19.33 8.53
C ARG A 619 -42.53 18.83 8.35
N GLU A 620 -41.75 19.49 7.49
CA GLU A 620 -40.31 19.24 7.36
C GLU A 620 -39.60 19.62 8.64
N LEU A 621 -38.91 18.65 9.27
CA LEU A 621 -38.10 18.83 10.47
C LEU A 621 -36.66 19.20 10.14
N ALA A 622 -36.08 18.58 9.11
CA ALA A 622 -34.71 18.81 8.71
C ALA A 622 -34.47 18.35 7.27
N ARG A 623 -33.42 18.90 6.66
CA ARG A 623 -32.94 18.40 5.36
C ARG A 623 -31.42 18.30 5.31
N LEU A 624 -30.94 17.43 4.47
CA LEU A 624 -29.53 17.22 4.17
C LEU A 624 -29.34 17.18 2.65
N ASP A 625 -28.83 18.26 2.10
CA ASP A 625 -28.62 18.39 0.66
C ASP A 625 -27.38 17.56 0.25
N HIS A 626 -27.49 16.88 -0.88
CA HIS A 626 -26.37 16.25 -1.58
C HIS A 626 -26.64 16.27 -3.10
N GLN A 627 -25.61 16.05 -3.88
CA GLN A 627 -25.74 15.85 -5.31
C GLN A 627 -25.29 14.45 -5.66
N LEU A 628 -26.23 13.65 -6.17
CA LEU A 628 -25.97 12.32 -6.74
C LEU A 628 -26.33 12.35 -8.23
N SER A 629 -25.95 11.30 -8.96
CA SER A 629 -26.38 11.15 -10.36
C SER A 629 -27.90 11.09 -10.46
N SER A 630 -28.46 11.53 -11.61
CA SER A 630 -29.90 11.55 -11.85
C SER A 630 -30.60 10.21 -11.68
N ASP A 631 -29.83 9.11 -11.77
CA ASP A 631 -30.36 7.75 -11.75
C ASP A 631 -30.30 7.10 -10.35
N PHE A 632 -29.94 7.83 -9.30
CA PHE A 632 -29.88 7.32 -7.94
C PHE A 632 -31.02 7.87 -7.08
N PRO A 633 -31.95 7.03 -6.59
CA PRO A 633 -33.15 7.48 -5.86
C PRO A 633 -32.88 7.96 -4.43
N GLY A 634 -31.64 7.85 -3.95
CA GLY A 634 -31.36 7.91 -2.53
C GLY A 634 -31.65 6.57 -1.84
N LEU A 635 -30.91 6.25 -0.79
CA LEU A 635 -31.15 5.08 0.06
C LEU A 635 -30.88 5.44 1.51
N ALA A 636 -31.77 4.99 2.39
CA ALA A 636 -31.59 5.19 3.81
C ALA A 636 -32.14 4.01 4.62
N GLN A 637 -31.56 3.80 5.78
CA GLN A 637 -32.01 2.83 6.76
C GLN A 637 -31.99 3.45 8.14
N PHE A 638 -33.13 3.43 8.85
CA PHE A 638 -33.13 3.78 10.26
C PHE A 638 -32.42 2.74 11.12
N ALA A 639 -31.75 3.21 12.13
CA ALA A 639 -31.33 2.34 13.22
C ALA A 639 -32.58 1.94 14.05
N PRO A 640 -32.55 0.80 14.74
CA PRO A 640 -33.69 0.33 15.55
C PRO A 640 -34.10 1.29 16.67
N ASP A 641 -33.20 2.19 17.10
CA ASP A 641 -33.43 3.17 18.16
C ASP A 641 -34.27 4.38 17.69
N SER A 642 -34.61 4.50 16.42
CA SER A 642 -35.26 5.66 15.78
C SER A 642 -34.56 7.00 15.97
N ARG A 643 -33.41 7.02 16.66
CA ARG A 643 -32.61 8.22 16.93
C ARG A 643 -31.55 8.48 15.88
N HIS A 644 -31.25 7.47 15.07
CA HIS A 644 -30.23 7.52 14.04
C HIS A 644 -30.72 6.90 12.73
N ALA A 645 -30.13 7.34 11.64
CA ALA A 645 -30.31 6.73 10.33
C ALA A 645 -28.97 6.66 9.60
N TYR A 646 -28.86 5.71 8.69
CA TYR A 646 -27.75 5.54 7.77
C TYR A 646 -28.20 5.93 6.37
N LEU A 647 -27.51 6.87 5.76
CA LEU A 647 -27.84 7.44 4.46
C LEU A 647 -26.71 7.18 3.48
N VAL A 648 -27.01 6.83 2.25
CA VAL A 648 -25.98 6.81 1.20
C VAL A 648 -25.59 8.26 0.89
N HIS A 649 -24.32 8.57 1.05
CA HIS A 649 -23.74 9.89 0.84
C HIS A 649 -22.63 9.83 -0.20
N GLY A 650 -22.95 10.18 -1.44
CA GLY A 650 -22.15 9.77 -2.58
C GLY A 650 -22.35 8.27 -2.86
N HIS A 651 -21.93 7.79 -4.01
CA HIS A 651 -22.22 6.40 -4.41
C HIS A 651 -21.57 5.32 -3.52
N ARG A 652 -20.53 5.65 -2.74
CA ARG A 652 -19.63 4.71 -2.04
C ARG A 652 -19.58 4.87 -0.53
N ARG A 653 -20.27 5.86 0.02
CA ARG A 653 -20.19 6.22 1.44
C ARG A 653 -21.53 6.13 2.12
N LEU A 654 -21.53 5.70 3.37
CA LEU A 654 -22.69 5.75 4.22
C LEU A 654 -22.45 6.80 5.30
N ALA A 655 -23.38 7.74 5.44
CA ALA A 655 -23.37 8.69 6.55
C ALA A 655 -24.35 8.22 7.62
N ARG A 656 -23.90 8.09 8.85
CA ARG A 656 -24.75 7.99 10.03
C ARG A 656 -25.16 9.39 10.43
N VAL A 657 -26.46 9.62 10.59
CA VAL A 657 -27.02 10.90 10.98
C VAL A 657 -27.86 10.79 12.25
N ALA A 658 -27.84 11.85 13.08
CA ALA A 658 -28.68 11.97 14.27
C ALA A 658 -30.05 12.55 13.90
N MET A 659 -31.11 11.99 14.48
CA MET A 659 -32.47 12.47 14.36
C MET A 659 -32.81 13.41 15.53
N PRO A 660 -33.64 14.44 15.36
CA PRO A 660 -34.35 14.83 14.13
C PRO A 660 -33.57 15.80 13.25
N THR A 661 -32.29 16.06 13.48
CA THR A 661 -31.53 17.15 12.86
C THR A 661 -30.83 16.77 11.56
N LEU A 662 -30.78 15.51 11.20
CA LEU A 662 -29.96 14.94 10.10
C LEU A 662 -28.47 15.35 10.17
N ARG A 663 -27.97 15.70 11.37
CA ARG A 663 -26.56 16.04 11.57
C ARG A 663 -25.69 14.81 11.40
N ARG A 664 -24.72 14.91 10.50
CA ARG A 664 -23.75 13.81 10.27
C ARG A 664 -22.88 13.56 11.50
N GLU A 665 -22.79 12.33 11.92
CA GLU A 665 -22.00 11.91 13.06
C GLU A 665 -20.84 11.02 12.68
N ALA A 666 -21.02 10.09 11.72
CA ALA A 666 -19.97 9.23 11.21
C ALA A 666 -20.13 8.97 9.73
N VAL A 667 -19.03 8.66 9.05
CA VAL A 667 -19.03 8.24 7.66
C VAL A 667 -18.29 6.90 7.55
N PHE A 668 -18.94 5.94 6.90
CA PHE A 668 -18.39 4.65 6.58
C PHE A 668 -17.98 4.66 5.11
N GLU A 669 -16.72 4.44 4.84
CA GLU A 669 -16.19 4.28 3.50
C GLU A 669 -15.84 2.81 3.29
N ALA A 670 -16.46 2.19 2.30
CA ALA A 670 -16.16 0.81 1.96
C ALA A 670 -14.83 0.71 1.22
N PRO A 671 -14.02 -0.32 1.48
CA PRO A 671 -12.86 -0.60 0.64
C PRO A 671 -13.29 -0.92 -0.80
N GLY A 672 -12.64 -0.26 -1.78
CA GLY A 672 -12.88 -0.51 -3.20
C GLY A 672 -13.77 0.51 -3.89
N GLU A 673 -14.23 0.16 -5.11
CA GLU A 673 -14.89 1.11 -6.03
C GLU A 673 -16.38 0.87 -6.26
N ALA A 674 -16.99 -0.10 -5.57
CA ALA A 674 -18.38 -0.45 -5.78
C ALA A 674 -19.39 0.59 -5.28
N ASN A 675 -20.47 0.77 -6.01
CA ASN A 675 -21.58 1.63 -5.64
C ASN A 675 -22.59 0.87 -4.77
N LEU A 676 -23.28 1.56 -3.88
CA LEU A 676 -24.22 0.99 -2.92
C LEU A 676 -25.63 1.07 -3.45
N TYR A 677 -26.37 -0.04 -3.49
CA TYR A 677 -27.73 -0.16 -4.04
C TYR A 677 -28.78 -0.70 -3.08
N ALA A 678 -28.37 -1.38 -2.01
CA ALA A 678 -29.27 -1.85 -0.97
C ALA A 678 -28.67 -1.55 0.41
N LEU A 679 -29.52 -1.36 1.42
CA LEU A 679 -29.07 -1.03 2.76
C LEU A 679 -29.98 -1.70 3.79
N ALA A 680 -29.37 -2.39 4.75
CA ALA A 680 -30.08 -2.99 5.87
C ALA A 680 -29.31 -2.85 7.19
N HIS A 681 -30.02 -2.91 8.30
CA HIS A 681 -29.44 -2.89 9.65
C HIS A 681 -29.94 -4.09 10.46
N GLY A 682 -29.01 -4.92 10.90
CA GLY A 682 -29.31 -6.05 11.78
C GLY A 682 -29.20 -5.63 13.26
N ALA A 683 -30.33 -5.53 13.93
CA ALA A 683 -30.38 -5.05 15.32
C ALA A 683 -29.63 -5.97 16.28
N SER A 684 -29.90 -7.28 16.26
CA SER A 684 -29.30 -8.26 17.17
C SER A 684 -27.80 -8.46 16.92
N ALA A 685 -27.39 -8.47 15.65
CA ALA A 685 -26.00 -8.62 15.26
C ALA A 685 -25.22 -7.29 15.34
N ARG A 686 -25.89 -6.16 15.60
CA ARG A 686 -25.32 -4.81 15.45
C ARG A 686 -24.48 -4.69 14.18
N ALA A 687 -25.05 -5.12 13.05
CA ALA A 687 -24.42 -5.13 11.75
C ALA A 687 -25.10 -4.15 10.80
N LEU A 688 -24.30 -3.34 10.13
CA LEU A 688 -24.74 -2.51 9.02
C LEU A 688 -24.36 -3.21 7.71
N LEU A 689 -25.35 -3.44 6.84
CA LEU A 689 -25.19 -4.16 5.59
C LEU A 689 -25.48 -3.24 4.40
N ALA A 690 -24.67 -3.36 3.36
CA ALA A 690 -24.88 -2.64 2.13
C ALA A 690 -24.62 -3.52 0.91
N GLY A 691 -25.61 -3.66 0.04
CA GLY A 691 -25.51 -4.35 -1.24
C GLY A 691 -24.90 -3.44 -2.31
N THR A 692 -24.09 -4.00 -3.18
CA THR A 692 -23.33 -3.26 -4.18
C THR A 692 -23.76 -3.57 -5.61
N ASP A 693 -23.32 -2.74 -6.56
CA ASP A 693 -23.57 -2.90 -8.00
C ASP A 693 -22.85 -4.13 -8.60
N ASP A 694 -21.80 -4.61 -7.97
CA ASP A 694 -21.02 -5.76 -8.39
C ASP A 694 -21.35 -7.03 -7.59
N SER A 695 -22.59 -7.17 -7.16
CA SER A 695 -23.11 -8.36 -6.49
C SER A 695 -22.39 -8.73 -5.17
N ARG A 696 -21.98 -7.74 -4.38
CA ARG A 696 -21.39 -7.92 -3.06
C ARG A 696 -22.31 -7.41 -1.95
N VAL A 697 -22.12 -7.94 -0.74
CA VAL A 697 -22.70 -7.38 0.47
C VAL A 697 -21.59 -6.99 1.41
N PHE A 698 -21.48 -5.71 1.70
CA PHE A 698 -20.58 -5.17 2.71
C PHE A 698 -21.23 -5.26 4.08
N VAL A 699 -20.45 -5.69 5.07
CA VAL A 699 -20.92 -5.90 6.44
C VAL A 699 -19.98 -5.20 7.40
N TRP A 700 -20.44 -4.13 8.05
CA TRP A 700 -19.76 -3.50 9.18
C TRP A 700 -20.29 -4.07 10.48
N ARG A 701 -19.43 -4.61 11.30
CA ARG A 701 -19.74 -5.11 12.65
C ARG A 701 -19.59 -3.99 13.66
N LEU A 702 -20.69 -3.32 13.96
CA LEU A 702 -20.67 -2.09 14.78
C LEU A 702 -20.21 -2.35 16.23
N ASP A 703 -20.47 -3.53 16.78
CA ASP A 703 -19.99 -3.94 18.11
C ASP A 703 -18.46 -4.06 18.18
N ARG A 704 -17.84 -4.59 17.13
CA ARG A 704 -16.38 -4.70 17.03
C ARG A 704 -15.75 -3.36 16.69
N LEU A 705 -16.40 -2.60 15.80
CA LEU A 705 -15.97 -1.26 15.44
C LEU A 705 -15.92 -0.35 16.65
N ASP A 706 -16.94 -0.36 17.51
CA ASP A 706 -16.99 0.45 18.72
C ASP A 706 -15.86 0.11 19.71
N ARG A 707 -15.56 -1.20 19.86
CA ARG A 707 -14.42 -1.65 20.69
C ARG A 707 -13.09 -1.21 20.10
N ALA A 708 -12.91 -1.34 18.79
CA ALA A 708 -11.69 -0.93 18.10
C ALA A 708 -11.49 0.59 18.19
N LEU A 709 -12.54 1.39 17.99
CA LEU A 709 -12.51 2.84 18.14
C LEU A 709 -12.15 3.25 19.58
N ALA A 710 -12.74 2.60 20.58
CA ALA A 710 -12.42 2.86 21.98
C ALA A 710 -10.94 2.60 22.30
N SER A 711 -10.35 1.53 21.76
CA SER A 711 -8.92 1.22 21.94
C SER A 711 -7.98 2.27 21.33
N LEU A 712 -8.47 3.04 20.36
CA LEU A 712 -7.76 4.15 19.71
C LEU A 712 -8.03 5.51 20.37
N GLY A 713 -8.90 5.57 21.39
CA GLY A 713 -9.29 6.80 22.08
C GLY A 713 -10.44 7.57 21.41
N PHE A 714 -11.19 6.92 20.53
CA PHE A 714 -12.38 7.51 19.90
C PHE A 714 -13.66 7.11 20.63
N PRO A 715 -14.69 7.98 20.63
CA PRO A 715 -16.02 7.59 21.10
C PRO A 715 -16.63 6.55 20.15
N ALA A 716 -17.53 5.72 20.67
CA ALA A 716 -18.32 4.78 19.87
C ALA A 716 -19.04 5.48 18.70
N VAL A 717 -19.38 4.72 17.66
CA VAL A 717 -20.06 5.26 16.48
C VAL A 717 -21.39 5.94 16.88
N GLU A 718 -22.08 5.39 17.86
CA GLU A 718 -23.36 5.92 18.35
C GLU A 718 -23.21 7.18 19.25
N GLN A 719 -21.99 7.52 19.64
CA GLN A 719 -21.74 8.69 20.48
C GLN A 719 -21.29 9.87 19.62
N PRO A 720 -21.84 11.07 19.83
CA PRO A 720 -21.33 12.25 19.17
C PRO A 720 -19.88 12.50 19.59
N VAL A 721 -19.06 12.87 18.64
CA VAL A 721 -17.72 13.37 18.94
C VAL A 721 -17.93 14.67 19.73
N PRO A 722 -17.45 14.76 20.98
CA PRO A 722 -17.60 15.98 21.76
C PRO A 722 -17.08 17.15 20.94
N ALA A 723 -17.84 18.24 20.87
CA ALA A 723 -17.35 19.49 20.31
C ALA A 723 -16.24 19.98 21.26
N THR A 724 -15.07 19.43 21.12
CA THR A 724 -13.91 19.92 21.84
C THR A 724 -13.56 21.27 21.22
N ARG A 725 -14.09 22.37 21.80
CA ARG A 725 -13.32 23.58 21.88
C ARG A 725 -11.96 23.11 22.36
N GLY A 726 -10.93 23.31 21.52
CA GLY A 726 -9.59 22.82 21.83
C GLY A 726 -9.33 23.05 23.32
N ARG A 727 -9.10 21.98 24.07
CA ARG A 727 -8.58 22.10 25.41
C ARG A 727 -7.20 22.70 25.21
N TRP A 728 -7.19 24.00 25.23
CA TRP A 728 -5.97 24.74 25.48
C TRP A 728 -5.44 24.10 26.75
N SER A 729 -4.42 23.26 26.60
CA SER A 729 -3.81 22.71 27.78
C SER A 729 -3.47 23.91 28.63
N SER A 730 -4.05 23.98 29.82
CA SER A 730 -3.77 25.08 30.76
C SER A 730 -2.30 25.12 31.17
N ARG A 731 -1.50 24.17 30.64
CA ARG A 731 -0.05 24.10 30.84
C ARG A 731 0.70 25.31 30.27
N PRO A 732 0.54 25.73 28.98
CA PRO A 732 1.19 26.96 28.54
C PRO A 732 0.66 28.20 29.26
N LEU A 733 -0.63 28.26 29.57
CA LEU A 733 -1.18 29.39 30.33
C LEU A 733 -0.64 29.43 31.78
N ARG A 734 -0.44 28.29 32.43
CA ARG A 734 0.24 28.22 33.73
C ARG A 734 1.69 28.64 33.64
N TRP A 735 2.40 28.26 32.66
CA TRP A 735 3.78 28.70 32.40
C TRP A 735 3.86 30.17 32.00
N VAL A 736 2.89 30.68 31.26
CA VAL A 736 2.75 32.11 30.95
C VAL A 736 2.44 32.92 32.23
N LEU A 737 1.55 32.44 33.09
CA LEU A 737 1.28 33.06 34.38
C LEU A 737 2.47 32.99 35.36
N VAL A 738 3.20 31.86 35.37
CA VAL A 738 4.47 31.72 36.11
C VAL A 738 5.54 32.60 35.52
N ALA A 739 5.65 32.73 34.19
CA ALA A 739 6.57 33.65 33.52
C ALA A 739 6.16 35.10 33.76
N PHE A 740 4.88 35.43 33.83
CA PHE A 740 4.36 36.76 34.18
C PHE A 740 4.64 37.11 35.65
N ALA A 741 4.42 36.18 36.59
CA ALA A 741 4.79 36.35 38.00
C ALA A 741 6.30 36.43 38.20
N GLY A 742 7.06 35.62 37.47
CA GLY A 742 8.51 35.67 37.43
C GLY A 742 9.07 36.96 36.77
N ALA A 743 8.43 37.43 35.70
CA ALA A 743 8.77 38.73 35.07
C ALA A 743 8.41 39.91 35.95
N ALA A 744 7.29 39.86 36.70
CA ALA A 744 6.94 40.89 37.69
C ALA A 744 7.93 40.91 38.88
N ALA A 745 8.35 39.75 39.37
CA ALA A 745 9.38 39.60 40.43
C ALA A 745 10.78 40.04 39.89
N LEU A 746 11.09 39.71 38.61
CA LEU A 746 12.31 40.12 37.96
C LEU A 746 12.31 41.64 37.65
N ALA A 747 11.17 42.22 37.27
CA ALA A 747 11.05 43.68 37.08
C ALA A 747 11.21 44.44 38.43
N LEU A 748 10.73 43.89 39.55
CA LEU A 748 11.01 44.40 40.90
C LEU A 748 12.51 44.22 41.29
N HIS A 749 13.13 43.12 40.87
CA HIS A 749 14.54 42.84 41.11
C HIS A 749 15.47 43.66 40.16
N THR A 750 15.05 43.91 38.92
CA THR A 750 15.83 44.72 37.96
C THR A 750 15.74 46.21 38.22
N LEU A 751 14.70 46.70 38.87
CA LEU A 751 14.68 48.06 39.44
C LEU A 751 15.77 48.24 40.52
N TRP A 752 16.25 47.18 41.07
CA TRP A 752 17.31 47.12 42.10
C TRP A 752 18.71 46.89 41.48
N ARG A 753 18.83 46.39 40.24
CA ARG A 753 20.09 45.94 39.63
C ARG A 753 20.52 46.64 38.34
N GLN A 754 20.07 47.86 38.07
CA GLN A 754 20.25 48.56 36.80
C GLN A 754 21.68 48.98 36.41
N ARG A 755 22.74 48.37 36.93
CA ARG A 755 24.13 48.71 36.52
C ARG A 755 24.92 47.56 35.84
N GLY A 756 24.39 46.38 35.67
CA GLY A 756 25.14 45.21 35.15
C GLY A 756 24.77 44.66 33.78
N LEU A 757 23.55 44.94 33.28
CA LEU A 757 22.89 44.06 32.27
C LEU A 757 23.09 44.46 30.77
N VAL A 758 23.74 45.57 30.46
CA VAL A 758 23.97 45.95 29.04
C VAL A 758 25.08 45.13 28.39
N ARG A 759 25.94 44.51 29.16
CA ARG A 759 27.09 43.75 28.65
C ARG A 759 26.75 42.31 28.29
N ASP A 760 25.76 41.69 29.00
CA ASP A 760 25.41 40.32 28.80
C ASP A 760 24.41 40.11 27.63
N TYR A 761 23.60 41.11 27.31
CA TYR A 761 22.61 41.04 26.22
C TYR A 761 23.28 40.91 24.83
N LEU A 762 24.35 41.63 24.57
CA LEU A 762 25.12 41.56 23.32
C LEU A 762 25.82 40.19 23.12
N HIS A 763 26.12 39.51 24.19
CA HIS A 763 26.77 38.18 24.10
C HIS A 763 25.77 37.05 23.77
N VAL A 764 24.57 37.14 24.29
CA VAL A 764 23.50 36.12 24.01
C VAL A 764 22.98 36.25 22.56
N GLU A 765 22.88 37.46 22.04
CA GLU A 765 22.42 37.68 20.66
C GLU A 765 23.40 37.13 19.61
N SER A 766 24.71 37.21 19.87
CA SER A 766 25.75 36.63 19.02
C SER A 766 25.71 35.09 19.01
N LEU A 767 25.44 34.47 20.17
CA LEU A 767 25.30 33.00 20.28
C LEU A 767 24.02 32.42 19.61
N MET A 768 22.93 33.19 19.68
CA MET A 768 21.67 32.77 18.99
C MET A 768 21.79 32.87 17.47
N ALA A 769 22.46 33.89 16.96
CA ALA A 769 22.71 34.06 15.53
C ALA A 769 23.62 32.96 14.95
N GLU A 770 24.59 32.51 15.75
CA GLU A 770 25.48 31.40 15.40
C GLU A 770 24.74 30.05 15.33
N ARG A 771 23.91 29.78 16.33
CA ARG A 771 23.13 28.53 16.41
C ARG A 771 22.06 28.41 15.32
N ASN A 772 21.42 29.52 14.93
CA ASN A 772 20.48 29.54 13.81
C ASN A 772 21.16 29.27 12.46
N ARG A 773 22.39 29.77 12.27
CA ARG A 773 23.18 29.46 11.06
C ARG A 773 23.57 27.99 10.99
N GLN A 774 23.90 27.36 12.12
CA GLN A 774 24.24 25.94 12.20
C GLN A 774 23.00 25.06 11.90
N LEU A 775 21.81 25.41 12.42
CA LEU A 775 20.55 24.68 12.17
C LEU A 775 20.10 24.77 10.70
N LEU A 776 20.29 25.91 10.05
CA LEU A 776 19.95 26.05 8.62
C LEU A 776 20.85 25.18 7.73
N ARG A 777 22.16 25.13 8.03
CA ARG A 777 23.10 24.26 7.30
C ARG A 777 22.78 22.78 7.47
N ALA A 778 22.52 22.32 8.70
CA ALA A 778 22.17 20.95 8.98
C ALA A 778 20.84 20.54 8.31
N ARG A 779 19.89 21.46 8.18
CA ARG A 779 18.62 21.21 7.47
C ARG A 779 18.79 21.06 5.96
N GLU A 780 19.67 21.86 5.36
CA GLU A 780 19.98 21.76 3.93
C GLU A 780 20.71 20.45 3.60
N GLU A 781 21.64 20.03 4.45
CA GLU A 781 22.36 18.75 4.33
C GLU A 781 21.42 17.55 4.44
N LEU A 782 20.46 17.56 5.37
CA LEU A 782 19.45 16.52 5.52
C LEU A 782 18.51 16.43 4.31
N LEU A 783 18.07 17.57 3.76
CA LEU A 783 17.20 17.60 2.57
C LEU A 783 17.92 17.08 1.32
N HIS A 784 19.22 17.38 1.20
CA HIS A 784 20.04 16.87 0.11
C HIS A 784 20.27 15.36 0.24
N GLY A 785 20.54 14.86 1.44
CA GLY A 785 20.70 13.43 1.73
C GLY A 785 19.44 12.62 1.40
N HIS A 786 18.26 13.11 1.78
CA HIS A 786 16.99 12.43 1.48
C HIS A 786 16.67 12.39 -0.02
N LYS A 787 16.97 13.45 -0.78
CA LYS A 787 16.82 13.45 -2.25
C LYS A 787 17.72 12.41 -2.91
N MET A 788 18.97 12.29 -2.45
CA MET A 788 19.94 11.33 -2.99
C MET A 788 19.57 9.89 -2.64
N GLN A 789 19.05 9.63 -1.46
CA GLN A 789 18.60 8.30 -1.04
C GLN A 789 17.39 7.79 -1.85
N ALA A 790 16.42 8.68 -2.11
CA ALA A 790 15.25 8.34 -2.94
C ALA A 790 15.63 8.06 -4.40
N LEU A 791 16.60 8.82 -4.95
CA LEU A 791 17.08 8.64 -6.31
C LEU A 791 17.83 7.31 -6.47
N GLY A 792 18.64 6.92 -5.47
CA GLY A 792 19.40 5.66 -5.46
C GLY A 792 18.49 4.42 -5.47
N GLN A 793 17.37 4.46 -4.75
CA GLN A 793 16.42 3.34 -4.70
C GLN A 793 15.69 3.13 -6.03
N ILE A 794 15.29 4.21 -6.70
CA ILE A 794 14.60 4.14 -8.00
C ILE A 794 15.57 3.62 -9.07
N THR A 795 16.83 4.07 -9.04
CA THR A 795 17.84 3.73 -10.05
C THR A 795 18.23 2.25 -10.00
N ALA A 796 18.26 1.63 -8.81
CA ALA A 796 18.57 0.20 -8.66
C ALA A 796 17.53 -0.72 -9.31
N GLY A 797 16.25 -0.42 -9.11
CA GLY A 797 15.15 -1.18 -9.71
C GLY A 797 15.15 -1.12 -11.24
N VAL A 798 15.27 0.10 -11.79
CA VAL A 798 15.29 0.32 -13.24
C VAL A 798 16.51 -0.33 -13.90
N ALA A 799 17.68 -0.29 -13.26
CA ALA A 799 18.89 -0.89 -13.81
C ALA A 799 18.84 -2.42 -13.84
N HIS A 800 18.21 -3.04 -12.82
CA HIS A 800 17.98 -4.49 -12.80
C HIS A 800 17.06 -4.92 -13.95
N ASP A 801 15.96 -4.21 -14.18
CA ASP A 801 14.99 -4.55 -15.21
C ASP A 801 15.57 -4.38 -16.63
N LEU A 802 16.35 -3.33 -16.85
CA LEU A 802 17.08 -3.11 -18.10
C LEU A 802 18.10 -4.21 -18.37
N ARG A 803 18.84 -4.68 -17.34
CA ARG A 803 19.80 -5.79 -17.51
C ARG A 803 19.11 -7.07 -17.96
N ASN A 804 17.95 -7.38 -17.38
CA ASN A 804 17.19 -8.57 -17.75
C ASN A 804 16.69 -8.49 -19.20
N LEU A 805 16.17 -7.34 -19.61
CA LEU A 805 15.75 -7.11 -21.00
C LEU A 805 16.92 -7.25 -21.99
N LEU A 806 18.05 -6.65 -21.70
CA LEU A 806 19.24 -6.72 -22.55
C LEU A 806 19.80 -8.15 -22.63
N SER A 807 19.70 -8.93 -21.55
CA SER A 807 20.13 -10.34 -21.57
C SER A 807 19.23 -11.19 -22.45
N VAL A 808 17.92 -10.97 -22.44
CA VAL A 808 16.97 -11.67 -23.32
C VAL A 808 17.22 -11.29 -24.79
N ILE A 809 17.43 -10.02 -25.09
CA ILE A 809 17.70 -9.54 -26.45
C ILE A 809 19.02 -10.12 -26.96
N SER A 810 20.08 -10.15 -26.10
CA SER A 810 21.39 -10.73 -26.50
C SER A 810 21.28 -12.23 -26.79
N LEU A 811 20.55 -12.97 -25.96
CA LEU A 811 20.32 -14.40 -26.13
C LEU A 811 19.55 -14.69 -27.43
N SER A 812 18.46 -13.93 -27.65
CA SER A 812 17.63 -14.05 -28.85
C SER A 812 18.42 -13.70 -30.12
N ASN A 813 19.21 -12.63 -30.05
CA ASN A 813 20.09 -12.24 -31.17
C ASN A 813 21.19 -13.28 -31.44
N GLY A 814 21.74 -13.90 -30.42
CA GLY A 814 22.70 -15.00 -30.53
C GLY A 814 22.12 -16.25 -31.24
N LEU A 815 20.83 -16.53 -30.97
CA LEU A 815 20.11 -17.61 -31.68
C LEU A 815 19.83 -17.24 -33.15
N LEU A 816 19.40 -16.01 -33.42
CA LEU A 816 19.16 -15.50 -34.75
C LEU A 816 20.45 -15.53 -35.61
N ARG A 817 21.60 -15.10 -35.07
CA ARG A 817 22.89 -15.13 -35.75
C ARG A 817 23.31 -16.54 -36.19
N ARG A 818 22.95 -17.58 -35.46
CA ARG A 818 23.23 -18.97 -35.86
C ARG A 818 22.34 -19.42 -37.00
N GLY A 819 21.11 -18.88 -37.11
CA GLY A 819 20.18 -19.20 -38.19
C GLY A 819 20.46 -18.44 -39.50
N VAL A 820 21.02 -17.23 -39.39
CA VAL A 820 21.22 -16.34 -40.57
C VAL A 820 22.69 -16.19 -40.96
N ALA A 821 23.58 -17.04 -40.46
CA ALA A 821 25.02 -16.97 -40.75
C ALA A 821 25.39 -17.11 -42.23
N ALA A 822 24.49 -17.58 -43.08
CA ALA A 822 24.67 -17.72 -44.52
C ALA A 822 24.21 -16.49 -45.33
N ASP A 823 23.54 -15.51 -44.68
CA ASP A 823 23.05 -14.28 -45.29
C ASP A 823 23.86 -13.07 -44.78
N PRO A 824 24.68 -12.42 -45.62
CA PRO A 824 25.56 -11.34 -45.17
C PRO A 824 24.82 -10.10 -44.64
N GLU A 825 23.68 -9.72 -45.23
CA GLU A 825 22.91 -8.55 -44.84
C GLU A 825 22.26 -8.79 -43.46
N LEU A 826 21.64 -9.93 -43.24
CA LEU A 826 21.04 -10.30 -41.97
C LEU A 826 22.07 -10.52 -40.84
N ALA A 827 23.27 -11.00 -41.21
CA ALA A 827 24.39 -11.15 -40.29
C ALA A 827 24.94 -9.78 -39.80
N GLU A 828 24.96 -8.77 -40.70
CA GLU A 828 25.34 -7.40 -40.37
C GLU A 828 24.31 -6.73 -39.44
N GLU A 829 23.02 -6.89 -39.72
CA GLU A 829 21.91 -6.40 -38.91
C GLU A 829 21.93 -7.03 -37.47
N ALA A 830 22.12 -8.34 -37.41
CA ALA A 830 22.26 -9.02 -36.10
C ALA A 830 23.53 -8.56 -35.34
N GLY A 831 24.60 -8.22 -36.07
CA GLY A 831 25.80 -7.59 -35.50
C GLY A 831 25.55 -6.18 -34.97
N ALA A 832 24.67 -5.41 -35.62
CA ALA A 832 24.25 -4.09 -35.14
C ALA A 832 23.42 -4.18 -33.87
N VAL A 833 22.54 -5.17 -33.77
CA VAL A 833 21.76 -5.44 -32.54
C VAL A 833 22.68 -5.79 -31.37
N GLU A 834 23.69 -6.66 -31.58
CA GLU A 834 24.67 -7.01 -30.52
C GLU A 834 25.42 -5.78 -30.03
N LYS A 835 25.87 -4.90 -30.90
CA LYS A 835 26.52 -3.65 -30.54
C LYS A 835 25.59 -2.70 -29.78
N ALA A 836 24.30 -2.71 -30.07
CA ALA A 836 23.29 -1.92 -29.35
C ALA A 836 23.04 -2.50 -27.93
N VAL A 837 22.97 -3.81 -27.81
CA VAL A 837 22.82 -4.52 -26.53
C VAL A 837 24.02 -4.27 -25.63
N GLU A 838 25.24 -4.37 -26.15
CA GLU A 838 26.46 -4.15 -25.34
C GLU A 838 26.59 -2.70 -24.90
N ARG A 839 26.16 -1.73 -25.69
CA ARG A 839 26.01 -0.33 -25.30
C ARG A 839 24.98 -0.18 -24.19
N GLY A 840 23.83 -0.84 -24.31
CA GLY A 840 22.80 -0.88 -23.28
C GLY A 840 23.29 -1.46 -21.94
N ARG A 841 24.08 -2.54 -21.97
CA ARG A 841 24.74 -3.15 -20.79
C ARG A 841 25.68 -2.17 -20.09
N SER A 842 26.50 -1.46 -20.87
CA SER A 842 27.42 -0.46 -20.34
C SER A 842 26.67 0.69 -19.64
N LEU A 843 25.52 1.14 -20.17
CA LEU A 843 24.65 2.14 -19.55
C LEU A 843 24.02 1.65 -18.26
N VAL A 844 23.57 0.40 -18.21
CA VAL A 844 22.99 -0.22 -17.00
C VAL A 844 24.05 -0.37 -15.91
N LEU A 845 25.28 -0.71 -16.26
CA LEU A 845 26.39 -0.79 -15.30
C LEU A 845 26.72 0.59 -14.72
N ALA A 846 26.69 1.65 -15.54
CA ALA A 846 26.87 3.03 -15.07
C ALA A 846 25.74 3.47 -14.12
N LEU A 847 24.50 3.06 -14.35
CA LEU A 847 23.34 3.28 -13.47
C LEU A 847 23.46 2.54 -12.13
N LEU A 848 23.99 1.32 -12.15
CA LEU A 848 24.14 0.49 -10.94
C LEU A 848 25.26 0.97 -10.00
N GLY A 849 26.28 1.65 -10.54
CA GLY A 849 27.28 2.31 -9.72
C GLY A 849 26.70 3.31 -8.70
N TYR A 850 25.50 3.80 -8.97
CA TYR A 850 24.78 4.72 -8.07
C TYR A 850 24.11 4.03 -6.87
N SER A 851 23.87 2.71 -6.93
CA SER A 851 22.97 1.99 -6.00
C SER A 851 23.65 0.97 -5.09
N ARG A 852 24.87 0.50 -5.36
CA ARG A 852 25.48 -0.57 -4.55
C ARG A 852 26.01 -0.05 -3.22
N ARG A 853 25.38 -0.49 -2.14
CA ARG A 853 25.96 -0.60 -0.81
C ARG A 853 26.77 -1.90 -0.76
N THR A 854 28.03 -1.88 -1.10
CA THR A 854 28.96 -2.90 -0.66
C THR A 854 29.80 -2.27 0.47
N GLU A 855 29.70 -2.79 1.66
CA GLU A 855 30.65 -2.55 2.74
C GLU A 855 31.95 -3.33 2.39
N GLU A 856 32.73 -2.77 1.49
CA GLU A 856 34.10 -3.23 1.29
C GLU A 856 34.97 -2.57 2.36
N THR A 857 35.63 -3.38 3.15
CA THR A 857 36.64 -2.92 4.12
C THR A 857 37.75 -2.16 3.38
N ALA A 858 38.00 -0.93 3.84
CA ALA A 858 39.11 -0.12 3.33
C ALA A 858 40.41 -0.90 3.50
N GLY A 859 41.08 -1.17 2.37
CA GLY A 859 42.43 -1.77 2.34
C GLY A 859 43.39 -0.84 1.58
N PRO A 860 44.72 -0.96 1.76
CA PRO A 860 45.65 -0.19 1.01
C PRO A 860 45.60 -0.54 -0.49
N THR A 861 45.42 0.47 -1.35
CA THR A 861 45.31 0.34 -2.80
C THR A 861 46.45 1.08 -3.49
N ASP A 862 47.06 0.48 -4.49
CA ASP A 862 48.02 1.13 -5.38
C ASP A 862 47.27 1.91 -6.46
N ALA A 863 47.29 3.24 -6.36
CA ALA A 863 46.62 4.13 -7.28
C ALA A 863 47.17 4.04 -8.73
N ALA A 864 48.49 3.80 -8.89
CA ALA A 864 49.10 3.68 -10.20
C ALA A 864 48.67 2.36 -10.88
N ALA A 865 48.65 1.26 -10.14
CA ALA A 865 48.16 -0.04 -10.63
C ALA A 865 46.68 0.05 -11.08
N VAL A 866 45.79 0.71 -10.31
CA VAL A 866 44.41 0.91 -10.65
C VAL A 866 44.24 1.67 -11.98
N VAL A 867 45.03 2.74 -12.20
CA VAL A 867 45.00 3.49 -13.47
C VAL A 867 45.45 2.58 -14.63
N GLU A 868 46.54 1.83 -14.46
CA GLU A 868 47.05 0.92 -15.50
C GLU A 868 46.10 -0.22 -15.82
N ASP A 869 45.42 -0.79 -14.80
CA ASP A 869 44.42 -1.83 -14.98
C ASP A 869 43.19 -1.31 -15.71
N MET A 870 42.73 -0.10 -15.39
CA MET A 870 41.63 0.55 -16.08
C MET A 870 41.94 0.83 -17.55
N LEU A 871 43.17 1.28 -17.85
CA LEU A 871 43.60 1.50 -19.24
C LEU A 871 43.72 0.18 -20.02
N ARG A 872 44.13 -0.90 -19.38
CA ARG A 872 44.15 -2.26 -19.95
C ARG A 872 42.74 -2.77 -20.20
N LEU A 873 41.81 -2.56 -19.27
CA LEU A 873 40.42 -2.99 -19.36
C LEU A 873 39.70 -2.33 -20.53
N LEU A 874 39.90 -1.04 -20.74
CA LEU A 874 39.32 -0.28 -21.85
C LEU A 874 39.92 -0.70 -23.24
N GLY A 875 41.14 -1.18 -23.23
CA GLY A 875 41.80 -1.74 -24.38
C GLY A 875 42.17 -0.73 -25.46
N ARG A 876 43.07 -1.13 -26.42
CA ARG A 876 43.60 -0.25 -27.47
C ARG A 876 42.51 0.32 -28.40
N LYS A 877 41.40 -0.37 -28.57
CA LYS A 877 40.28 0.10 -29.46
C LYS A 877 39.57 1.32 -28.91
N PHE A 878 39.49 1.46 -27.57
CA PHE A 878 38.86 2.64 -26.91
C PHE A 878 39.66 3.91 -27.17
N PHE A 879 41.00 3.81 -27.20
CA PHE A 879 41.91 4.93 -27.40
C PHE A 879 42.35 5.11 -28.83
N THR A 880 41.68 4.49 -29.83
CA THR A 880 42.01 4.71 -31.26
C THR A 880 41.73 6.17 -31.60
N GLY A 881 42.78 6.94 -31.98
CA GLY A 881 42.73 8.39 -32.26
C GLY A 881 43.02 9.29 -31.04
N ILE A 882 43.14 8.72 -29.83
CA ILE A 882 43.49 9.46 -28.61
C ILE A 882 44.96 9.18 -28.23
N ARG A 883 45.76 10.24 -28.16
CA ARG A 883 47.15 10.15 -27.63
C ARG A 883 47.06 10.09 -26.10
N LEU A 884 47.61 9.03 -25.53
CA LEU A 884 47.65 8.83 -24.10
C LEU A 884 49.00 9.25 -23.50
N ASP A 885 49.02 10.22 -22.62
CA ASP A 885 50.21 10.71 -21.94
C ASP A 885 50.14 10.38 -20.45
N LEU A 886 51.00 9.47 -19.95
CA LEU A 886 50.99 9.00 -18.55
C LEU A 886 52.17 9.52 -17.78
N SER A 887 51.91 10.09 -16.60
CA SER A 887 52.92 10.52 -15.63
C SER A 887 52.59 9.94 -14.24
N LEU A 888 52.90 8.65 -14.07
CA LEU A 888 52.62 7.87 -12.85
C LEU A 888 53.97 7.43 -12.22
N PRO A 889 54.46 8.12 -11.19
CA PRO A 889 55.66 7.70 -10.45
C PRO A 889 55.47 6.31 -9.81
N ARG A 890 56.49 5.48 -9.81
CA ARG A 890 56.47 4.12 -9.27
C ARG A 890 56.52 4.05 -7.74
N ASP A 891 56.84 5.14 -7.07
CA ASP A 891 57.05 5.29 -5.63
C ASP A 891 55.89 6.03 -4.95
N LEU A 892 54.68 6.00 -5.52
CA LEU A 892 53.52 6.55 -4.87
C LEU A 892 53.10 5.74 -3.64
N PRO A 893 52.74 6.37 -2.53
CA PRO A 893 52.25 5.67 -1.35
C PRO A 893 50.89 5.01 -1.65
N ALA A 894 50.57 3.91 -0.98
CA ALA A 894 49.27 3.30 -1.08
C ALA A 894 48.16 4.23 -0.53
N VAL A 895 47.00 4.26 -1.19
CA VAL A 895 45.83 5.03 -0.77
C VAL A 895 44.88 4.18 0.08
N MET A 896 44.26 4.79 1.08
CA MET A 896 43.35 4.14 2.01
C MET A 896 41.88 4.17 1.49
N VAL A 897 41.73 3.83 0.21
CA VAL A 897 40.42 3.75 -0.50
C VAL A 897 40.38 2.45 -1.27
N PRO A 898 39.30 1.66 -1.23
CA PRO A 898 39.18 0.47 -2.06
C PRO A 898 39.40 0.76 -3.55
N ALA A 899 39.88 -0.21 -4.33
CA ALA A 899 40.16 -0.03 -5.76
C ALA A 899 38.89 0.32 -6.56
N ALA A 900 37.78 -0.37 -6.29
CA ALA A 900 36.54 -0.23 -7.05
C ALA A 900 35.94 1.19 -7.11
N PRO A 901 35.90 2.00 -6.03
CA PRO A 901 35.53 3.41 -6.09
C PRO A 901 36.44 4.23 -7.01
N VAL A 902 37.75 4.00 -6.97
CA VAL A 902 38.72 4.73 -7.82
C VAL A 902 38.54 4.33 -9.27
N GLU A 903 38.39 3.05 -9.58
CA GLU A 903 38.08 2.52 -10.91
C GLU A 903 36.79 3.17 -11.48
N GLN A 904 35.74 3.25 -10.66
CA GLN A 904 34.46 3.85 -11.07
C GLN A 904 34.61 5.35 -11.45
N VAL A 905 35.37 6.10 -10.65
CA VAL A 905 35.65 7.51 -10.95
C VAL A 905 36.45 7.63 -12.23
N LEU A 906 37.54 6.86 -12.39
CA LEU A 906 38.37 6.89 -13.58
C LEU A 906 37.61 6.48 -14.85
N LEU A 907 36.79 5.43 -14.80
CA LEU A 907 35.98 5.02 -15.93
C LEU A 907 35.07 6.16 -16.41
N ASN A 908 34.36 6.81 -15.48
CA ASN A 908 33.49 7.93 -15.84
C ASN A 908 34.26 9.12 -16.42
N LEU A 909 35.45 9.43 -15.89
CA LEU A 909 36.29 10.52 -16.41
C LEU A 909 36.83 10.18 -17.79
N PHE A 910 37.31 8.96 -18.03
CA PHE A 910 37.87 8.54 -19.32
C PHE A 910 36.79 8.48 -20.42
N VAL A 911 35.60 7.98 -20.07
CA VAL A 911 34.47 7.97 -21.03
C VAL A 911 34.06 9.40 -21.38
N ASN A 912 33.91 10.28 -20.38
CA ASN A 912 33.54 11.66 -20.63
C ASN A 912 34.61 12.40 -21.47
N ALA A 913 35.90 12.16 -21.19
CA ALA A 913 37.03 12.74 -21.96
C ALA A 913 37.00 12.26 -23.43
N SER A 914 36.87 10.95 -23.65
CA SER A 914 36.80 10.37 -24.99
C SER A 914 35.61 10.93 -25.79
N GLU A 915 34.46 11.05 -25.16
CA GLU A 915 33.25 11.60 -25.77
C GLU A 915 33.38 13.11 -26.05
N ALA A 916 34.01 13.87 -25.15
CA ALA A 916 34.25 15.31 -25.36
C ALA A 916 35.18 15.58 -26.51
N MET A 917 36.17 14.71 -26.74
CA MET A 917 37.14 14.76 -27.86
C MET A 917 36.62 14.11 -29.13
N ASN A 918 35.38 13.55 -29.16
CA ASN A 918 34.87 12.77 -30.32
C ASN A 918 35.82 11.64 -30.76
N GLY A 919 36.53 11.04 -29.79
CA GLY A 919 37.50 9.98 -30.03
C GLY A 919 38.85 10.42 -30.65
N CYS A 920 39.12 11.71 -30.77
CA CYS A 920 40.38 12.22 -31.32
C CYS A 920 40.93 13.37 -30.46
N GLY A 921 42.12 13.21 -29.90
CA GLY A 921 42.73 14.21 -29.03
C GLY A 921 43.86 13.67 -28.16
N SER A 922 44.15 14.31 -27.03
CA SER A 922 45.09 13.81 -26.03
C SER A 922 44.45 13.72 -24.64
N LEU A 923 44.70 12.60 -23.98
CA LEU A 923 44.29 12.32 -22.59
C LEU A 923 45.54 12.19 -21.73
N THR A 924 45.72 13.05 -20.79
CA THR A 924 46.84 13.04 -19.84
C THR A 924 46.37 12.55 -18.47
N VAL A 925 47.05 11.54 -17.93
CA VAL A 925 46.82 11.08 -16.55
C VAL A 925 48.10 11.24 -15.76
N ALA A 926 48.04 12.01 -14.68
CA ALA A 926 49.20 12.27 -13.82
C ALA A 926 48.88 12.10 -12.34
N ALA A 927 49.75 11.49 -11.58
CA ALA A 927 49.64 11.36 -10.14
C ALA A 927 50.85 11.90 -9.41
N ALA A 928 50.66 12.59 -8.29
CA ALA A 928 51.71 13.09 -7.45
C ALA A 928 51.26 13.16 -5.98
N VAL A 929 52.16 12.97 -5.06
CA VAL A 929 51.90 13.21 -3.64
C VAL A 929 51.69 14.70 -3.42
N GLY A 930 50.56 15.08 -2.80
CA GLY A 930 50.25 16.48 -2.58
C GLY A 930 48.74 16.75 -2.32
N SER A 931 48.44 18.04 -2.18
CA SER A 931 47.06 18.53 -2.01
C SER A 931 46.41 18.85 -3.35
N LEU A 932 45.08 19.05 -3.32
CA LEU A 932 44.32 19.53 -4.48
C LEU A 932 44.84 20.91 -4.93
N PRO A 933 44.92 21.15 -6.25
CA PRO A 933 45.19 22.48 -6.77
C PRO A 933 44.11 23.46 -6.30
N ALA A 934 44.53 24.61 -5.80
CA ALA A 934 43.63 25.65 -5.29
C ALA A 934 44.02 27.01 -5.87
N GLY A 935 43.04 27.88 -6.08
CA GLY A 935 43.23 29.22 -6.64
C GLY A 935 43.28 29.28 -8.16
N GLY A 936 43.30 30.48 -8.77
CA GLY A 936 43.15 30.67 -10.21
C GLY A 936 41.78 30.15 -10.73
N ASP A 937 41.78 29.34 -11.81
CA ASP A 937 40.54 28.84 -12.44
C ASP A 937 40.06 27.50 -11.88
N TRP A 938 40.66 26.99 -10.79
CA TRP A 938 40.22 25.77 -10.16
C TRP A 938 38.97 25.99 -9.32
N GLN A 939 37.92 25.27 -9.61
CA GLN A 939 36.69 25.25 -8.85
C GLN A 939 36.71 24.06 -7.87
N SER A 940 36.65 24.34 -6.57
CA SER A 940 36.55 23.32 -5.55
C SER A 940 35.13 22.74 -5.53
N VAL A 941 35.03 21.43 -5.72
CA VAL A 941 33.76 20.65 -5.73
C VAL A 941 33.58 19.93 -4.40
N LEU A 942 34.61 19.21 -3.96
CA LEU A 942 34.70 18.57 -2.65
C LEU A 942 36.08 18.91 -2.05
N PRO A 943 36.14 19.41 -0.80
CA PRO A 943 37.43 19.72 -0.15
C PRO A 943 38.22 18.42 0.09
N ALA A 944 39.54 18.52 0.04
CA ALA A 944 40.43 17.46 0.48
C ALA A 944 40.26 17.22 1.98
N GLY A 945 40.33 15.96 2.43
CA GLY A 945 40.34 15.61 3.83
C GLY A 945 41.65 16.10 4.53
N PRO A 946 41.69 16.09 5.87
CA PRO A 946 42.94 16.37 6.61
C PRO A 946 43.89 15.19 6.44
N GLY A 947 45.18 15.47 6.13
CA GLY A 947 46.22 14.46 6.04
C GLY A 947 47.01 14.46 4.73
N ALA A 948 47.93 13.49 4.60
CA ALA A 948 48.70 13.27 3.39
C ALA A 948 47.83 12.57 2.33
N GLY A 949 48.05 12.89 1.05
CA GLY A 949 47.30 12.25 -0.02
C GLY A 949 48.02 12.31 -1.36
N ILE A 950 47.41 11.58 -2.34
CA ILE A 950 47.81 11.61 -3.74
C ILE A 950 46.80 12.46 -4.52
N CYS A 951 47.30 13.42 -5.29
CA CYS A 951 46.53 14.16 -6.27
C CYS A 951 46.63 13.44 -7.63
N LEU A 952 45.53 12.80 -8.05
CA LEU A 952 45.39 12.17 -9.37
C LEU A 952 44.71 13.13 -10.32
N ARG A 953 45.32 13.50 -11.41
CA ARG A 953 44.81 14.43 -12.42
C ARG A 953 44.49 13.71 -13.73
N VAL A 954 43.32 14.00 -14.27
CA VAL A 954 42.87 13.52 -15.59
C VAL A 954 42.55 14.77 -16.43
N SER A 955 43.29 14.96 -17.54
CA SER A 955 43.14 16.12 -18.41
C SER A 955 42.86 15.67 -19.85
N ASP A 956 41.87 16.25 -20.48
CA ASP A 956 41.52 16.03 -21.88
C ASP A 956 41.70 17.31 -22.72
N SER A 957 41.94 17.14 -24.00
CA SER A 957 42.06 18.23 -24.97
C SER A 957 40.74 18.57 -25.68
N GLY A 958 39.60 18.29 -25.05
CA GLY A 958 38.27 18.56 -25.55
C GLY A 958 37.91 20.04 -25.63
N PRO A 959 36.71 20.38 -26.10
CA PRO A 959 36.28 21.78 -26.28
C PRO A 959 36.15 22.59 -25.00
N GLY A 960 36.27 21.95 -23.85
CA GLY A 960 36.04 22.60 -22.56
C GLY A 960 34.56 22.63 -22.15
N ILE A 961 34.31 23.10 -20.95
CA ILE A 961 32.98 23.26 -20.34
C ILE A 961 32.67 24.73 -20.21
N ALA A 962 31.51 25.17 -20.67
CA ALA A 962 31.09 26.58 -20.57
C ALA A 962 30.99 27.01 -19.08
N PRO A 963 31.42 28.22 -18.72
CA PRO A 963 31.40 28.67 -17.32
C PRO A 963 30.03 28.58 -16.65
N GLU A 964 28.94 28.82 -17.39
CA GLU A 964 27.57 28.77 -16.89
C GLU A 964 27.15 27.34 -16.58
N ALA A 965 27.71 26.35 -17.27
CA ALA A 965 27.41 24.92 -17.06
C ALA A 965 28.24 24.32 -15.91
N LEU A 966 29.44 24.88 -15.64
CA LEU A 966 30.41 24.32 -14.69
C LEU A 966 29.83 24.06 -13.27
N PRO A 967 29.00 24.93 -12.68
CA PRO A 967 28.38 24.66 -11.38
C PRO A 967 27.37 23.53 -11.37
N ARG A 968 26.84 23.14 -12.53
CA ARG A 968 25.75 22.21 -12.70
C ARG A 968 26.16 20.82 -13.24
N ILE A 969 27.42 20.65 -13.70
CA ILE A 969 27.87 19.40 -14.33
C ILE A 969 27.79 18.18 -13.41
N PHE A 970 27.69 18.37 -12.10
CA PHE A 970 27.53 17.32 -11.12
C PHE A 970 26.07 17.06 -10.72
N GLU A 971 25.11 17.85 -11.26
CA GLU A 971 23.68 17.58 -11.08
C GLU A 971 23.30 16.32 -11.85
N PRO A 972 22.54 15.38 -11.26
CA PRO A 972 22.05 14.21 -12.00
C PRO A 972 21.20 14.62 -13.20
N PHE A 973 21.39 13.90 -14.32
CA PHE A 973 20.72 14.13 -15.60
C PHE A 973 21.05 15.44 -16.30
N PHE A 974 21.97 16.24 -15.77
CA PHE A 974 22.46 17.44 -16.46
C PHE A 974 23.40 17.04 -17.60
N THR A 975 23.13 17.51 -18.81
CA THR A 975 23.96 17.30 -19.99
C THR A 975 23.87 18.49 -20.92
N THR A 976 24.99 18.86 -21.50
CA THR A 976 25.08 19.91 -22.52
C THR A 976 25.01 19.35 -23.95
N LYS A 977 24.92 18.02 -24.10
CA LYS A 977 24.85 17.33 -25.39
C LYS A 977 23.41 17.35 -25.93
N ALA A 978 23.26 17.61 -27.23
CA ALA A 978 21.94 17.67 -27.88
C ALA A 978 21.20 16.32 -27.82
N ARG A 979 19.91 16.35 -27.52
CA ARG A 979 19.05 15.18 -27.56
C ARG A 979 18.92 14.70 -29.01
N GLY A 980 19.58 13.60 -29.37
CA GLY A 980 19.31 12.93 -30.64
C GLY A 980 20.45 12.15 -31.33
N THR A 981 21.73 12.37 -31.02
CA THR A 981 22.82 11.72 -31.79
C THR A 981 23.92 11.04 -30.96
N ALA A 982 24.00 11.29 -29.64
CA ALA A 982 24.81 10.52 -28.68
C ALA A 982 24.15 10.65 -27.32
N LEU A 983 23.74 9.53 -26.73
CA LEU A 983 23.09 9.52 -25.42
C LEU A 983 24.06 9.93 -24.31
N GLY A 984 24.22 11.22 -24.06
CA GLY A 984 24.77 11.70 -22.80
C GLY A 984 23.70 11.54 -21.72
N THR A 985 23.85 10.54 -20.86
CA THR A 985 22.87 10.25 -19.78
C THR A 985 22.83 11.31 -18.70
N GLY A 986 23.82 12.22 -18.65
CA GLY A 986 23.98 13.20 -17.57
C GLY A 986 24.26 12.60 -16.18
N LEU A 987 24.64 11.30 -16.15
CA LEU A 987 24.90 10.61 -14.89
C LEU A 987 26.39 10.41 -14.57
N GLY A 988 27.28 10.51 -15.54
CA GLY A 988 28.71 10.20 -15.36
C GLY A 988 29.38 11.06 -14.29
N LEU A 989 29.28 12.40 -14.38
CA LEU A 989 29.91 13.32 -13.43
C LEU A 989 29.18 13.38 -12.09
N SER A 990 27.87 13.20 -12.06
CA SER A 990 27.13 13.06 -10.79
C SER A 990 27.53 11.79 -10.05
N THR A 991 27.88 10.70 -10.77
CA THR A 991 28.47 9.50 -10.16
C THR A 991 29.85 9.77 -9.60
N VAL A 992 30.70 10.50 -10.32
CA VAL A 992 32.02 10.93 -9.81
C VAL A 992 31.88 11.68 -8.49
N TYR A 993 30.97 12.66 -8.44
CA TYR A 993 30.67 13.40 -7.22
C TYR A 993 30.20 12.52 -6.07
N ALA A 994 29.22 11.65 -6.34
CA ALA A 994 28.62 10.78 -5.32
C ALA A 994 29.64 9.77 -4.74
N VAL A 995 30.50 9.19 -5.59
CA VAL A 995 31.56 8.28 -5.15
C VAL A 995 32.63 9.04 -4.37
N ALA A 996 33.07 10.18 -4.85
CA ALA A 996 34.08 11.00 -4.17
C ALA A 996 33.58 11.47 -2.79
N ALA A 997 32.37 12.00 -2.69
CA ALA A 997 31.77 12.44 -1.43
C ALA A 997 31.61 11.29 -0.43
N ARG A 998 31.19 10.10 -0.91
CA ARG A 998 30.99 8.93 -0.05
C ARG A 998 32.27 8.38 0.57
N HIS A 999 33.36 8.41 -0.18
CA HIS A 999 34.64 7.86 0.24
C HIS A 999 35.63 8.90 0.76
N GLY A 1000 35.14 10.13 1.01
CA GLY A 1000 35.96 11.22 1.56
C GLY A 1000 37.07 11.71 0.63
N LEU A 1001 36.87 11.56 -0.69
CA LEU A 1001 37.83 12.02 -1.68
C LEU A 1001 37.64 13.50 -1.95
N GLY A 1002 38.72 14.23 -2.09
CA GLY A 1002 38.66 15.61 -2.56
C GLY A 1002 38.52 15.67 -4.08
N LEU A 1003 37.78 16.65 -4.60
CA LEU A 1003 37.58 16.85 -6.05
C LEU A 1003 37.60 18.31 -6.43
N THR A 1004 38.42 18.64 -7.45
CA THR A 1004 38.42 19.96 -8.09
C THR A 1004 38.35 19.81 -9.60
N VAL A 1005 37.86 20.83 -10.26
CA VAL A 1005 37.76 20.87 -11.74
C VAL A 1005 38.25 22.22 -12.25
N ARG A 1006 38.92 22.17 -13.38
CA ARG A 1006 39.29 23.36 -14.16
C ARG A 1006 38.93 23.09 -15.63
N SER A 1007 38.28 24.03 -16.29
CA SER A 1007 37.97 23.88 -17.71
C SER A 1007 38.12 25.21 -18.44
N ARG A 1008 38.77 25.15 -19.59
CA ARG A 1008 38.97 26.24 -20.54
C ARG A 1008 38.81 25.70 -21.96
N PRO A 1009 38.54 26.51 -22.96
CA PRO A 1009 38.53 26.04 -24.33
C PRO A 1009 39.84 25.30 -24.71
N GLY A 1010 39.72 24.06 -25.14
CA GLY A 1010 40.85 23.19 -25.49
C GLY A 1010 41.43 22.35 -24.32
N VAL A 1011 40.92 22.47 -23.08
CA VAL A 1011 41.37 21.63 -21.97
C VAL A 1011 40.35 21.54 -20.85
N THR A 1012 40.00 20.32 -20.45
CA THR A 1012 39.28 20.07 -19.19
C THR A 1012 40.12 19.18 -18.27
N GLU A 1013 40.27 19.57 -17.04
CA GLU A 1013 41.07 18.85 -16.05
C GLU A 1013 40.32 18.64 -14.76
N PHE A 1014 40.24 17.39 -14.31
CA PHE A 1014 39.73 16.96 -13.01
C PHE A 1014 40.92 16.55 -12.13
N ALA A 1015 40.92 17.01 -10.89
CA ALA A 1015 41.89 16.57 -9.90
C ALA A 1015 41.17 15.93 -8.72
N LEU A 1016 41.51 14.68 -8.45
CA LEU A 1016 40.99 13.85 -7.38
C LEU A 1016 42.05 13.67 -6.32
N TRP A 1017 41.73 13.97 -5.06
CA TRP A 1017 42.64 13.75 -3.94
C TRP A 1017 42.22 12.43 -3.24
N LEU A 1018 43.20 11.56 -3.04
CA LEU A 1018 43.08 10.23 -2.45
C LEU A 1018 43.87 10.18 -1.13
N PRO A 1019 43.27 9.87 0.02
CA PRO A 1019 43.96 9.80 1.30
C PRO A 1019 44.97 8.65 1.35
N THR A 1020 46.16 8.88 1.93
CA THR A 1020 47.22 7.87 2.11
C THR A 1020 47.36 7.42 3.55
N SER A 1021 46.71 8.08 4.53
CA SER A 1021 46.74 7.74 5.95
C SER A 1021 45.43 8.13 6.63
#